data_d37e187f939522c5c54d4428a8d62284
#
_entry.id   d37e187f939522c5c54d4428a8d62284
#
_cell.length_a   1.000
_cell.length_b   1.000
_cell.length_c   1.000
_cell.angle_alpha   90.00
_cell.angle_beta   90.00
_cell.angle_gamma   90.00
#
_symmetry.space_group_name_H-M   'P 1'
#
loop_
_entity.id
_entity.type
_entity.pdbx_description
1 polymer ?
#
loop_
_entity_poly.entity_id
_entity_poly.type
_entity_poly.pdbx_seq_one_letter_code
_entity_poly.pdbx_strand_id
1 'polypeptide(L)'
;MINEKLFNPSGVVVVGGSDDVNKPGGAVLRNLLQSPFKGQTYVVNPKADSVQGVKSCHTVEELPQVDCAIIAIAAKYCLHAVEVLAKEKGTRAFVILSAGFGEENKEGAALERRIVEVIDSVGGALIGPNCTGILTTNYNGSFTSPVPQLDPKGVDFISGSGATAIFIVDNGMRKGLKFNSVWSVGNSAQIGVEEALEYLDESFDSERSSRIKLLYIESINNPEKFLRHAASLIRKGCRIAAVKSGSSEAGGRAASSHTGALASPDIAVDALFRKAGIVRCSGREELTTVAGIFMYPELKGRNIAIVTHAGGPAVMLTDALSNGKLEVPHIEGPKAAELLGKLFPGSSVGNPIDFLATGTAEQLGYILDACENDFEEIDGIAVIFGSPGLFPIYDVYALLAEKIRTSKKPIFPIFPSYGWVKGEIEEFVRNGGVYFPDEVLFGNALAKVYNTPRVEPEDAQFPCVDVERIRSVINGAGNGYLSPDRIHDLLDAAGIARAKEGTADSEAECLELAREIGFPLVMKVVGPVHKSDVGGVVLNVRDEETVVREFRRMMQIKDTYAVMLAQQLRGTEVFIGAKREGGFGHIVMCGLGGIFIEVLKDVNVGLAPVSPDEARAMIRGLKSYKIIQGVRGQEPVNEEKFVEAVVRVSMLVRTAPEIFEMDLNPLLGNRDEVVAVDARIRIEKLSLIHISEPTRP
;
A
#
# COMPACT_ATOMS: atom_id res chain seq x y z
N MET A 1 19.93 -1.44 14.64
CA MET A 1 18.82 -0.62 15.24
C MET A 1 19.11 0.84 14.98
N ILE A 2 18.16 1.62 14.47
CA ILE A 2 18.36 3.05 14.21
C ILE A 2 18.59 3.75 15.55
N ASN A 3 19.56 4.68 15.62
CA ASN A 3 19.91 5.39 16.83
C ASN A 3 19.91 6.92 16.61
N GLU A 4 19.88 7.66 17.69
CA GLU A 4 19.77 9.12 17.68
C GLU A 4 20.97 9.82 16.99
N LYS A 5 22.15 9.17 16.95
CA LYS A 5 23.34 9.74 16.29
C LYS A 5 23.16 9.90 14.78
N LEU A 6 22.20 9.19 14.19
CA LEU A 6 21.84 9.36 12.78
C LEU A 6 21.07 10.67 12.53
N PHE A 7 20.39 11.23 13.53
CA PHE A 7 19.54 12.43 13.41
C PHE A 7 20.11 13.65 14.12
N ASN A 8 20.78 13.43 15.25
CA ASN A 8 21.34 14.47 16.10
C ASN A 8 22.83 14.21 16.43
N PRO A 9 23.71 14.10 15.43
CA PRO A 9 25.13 13.92 15.68
C PRO A 9 25.73 15.19 16.27
N SER A 10 26.67 15.06 17.22
CA SER A 10 27.49 16.17 17.70
C SER A 10 28.71 16.42 16.82
N GLY A 11 29.12 15.41 16.04
CA GLY A 11 30.18 15.47 15.06
C GLY A 11 29.90 14.62 13.85
N VAL A 12 30.14 15.18 12.66
CA VAL A 12 30.00 14.50 11.37
C VAL A 12 31.31 14.53 10.62
N VAL A 13 31.76 13.38 10.11
CA VAL A 13 32.90 13.31 9.20
C VAL A 13 32.44 12.98 7.78
N VAL A 14 33.01 13.69 6.78
CA VAL A 14 32.89 13.33 5.37
C VAL A 14 34.20 12.63 4.94
N VAL A 15 34.15 11.31 4.79
CA VAL A 15 35.27 10.51 4.30
C VAL A 15 35.25 10.53 2.77
N GLY A 16 36.30 11.11 2.17
CA GLY A 16 36.39 11.37 0.72
C GLY A 16 35.80 12.75 0.34
N GLY A 17 35.79 13.71 1.28
CA GLY A 17 35.45 15.10 0.99
C GLY A 17 36.31 15.69 -0.11
N SER A 18 35.78 16.62 -0.91
CA SER A 18 36.45 17.20 -2.08
C SER A 18 36.07 18.68 -2.26
N ASP A 19 37.00 19.48 -2.81
CA ASP A 19 36.68 20.84 -3.27
C ASP A 19 35.82 20.84 -4.54
N ASP A 20 35.86 19.75 -5.31
CA ASP A 20 35.02 19.59 -6.49
C ASP A 20 33.58 19.22 -6.07
N VAL A 21 32.72 20.23 -6.04
CA VAL A 21 31.30 20.09 -5.67
C VAL A 21 30.45 19.31 -6.67
N ASN A 22 31.01 18.90 -7.81
CA ASN A 22 30.35 18.00 -8.76
C ASN A 22 30.57 16.53 -8.41
N LYS A 23 31.43 16.23 -7.43
CA LYS A 23 31.61 14.89 -6.87
C LYS A 23 30.73 14.69 -5.63
N PRO A 24 30.24 13.48 -5.37
CA PRO A 24 29.39 13.23 -4.18
C PRO A 24 30.01 13.73 -2.87
N GLY A 25 31.29 13.45 -2.61
CA GLY A 25 31.99 13.90 -1.40
C GLY A 25 32.14 15.41 -1.30
N GLY A 26 32.25 16.13 -2.42
CA GLY A 26 32.27 17.59 -2.44
C GLY A 26 30.89 18.19 -2.28
N ALA A 27 29.89 17.63 -2.95
CA ALA A 27 28.51 18.09 -2.87
C ALA A 27 27.94 17.91 -1.45
N VAL A 28 28.14 16.73 -0.81
CA VAL A 28 27.65 16.49 0.55
C VAL A 28 28.33 17.37 1.58
N LEU A 29 29.65 17.62 1.44
CA LEU A 29 30.37 18.52 2.33
C LEU A 29 29.81 19.94 2.22
N ARG A 30 29.64 20.47 1.01
CA ARG A 30 29.02 21.78 0.78
C ARG A 30 27.64 21.86 1.42
N ASN A 31 26.79 20.86 1.18
CA ASN A 31 25.42 20.83 1.70
C ASN A 31 25.41 20.77 3.22
N LEU A 32 26.32 20.02 3.83
CA LEU A 32 26.48 19.95 5.29
C LEU A 32 26.91 21.31 5.87
N LEU A 33 27.90 21.96 5.28
CA LEU A 33 28.39 23.26 5.71
C LEU A 33 27.36 24.40 5.57
N GLN A 34 26.46 24.28 4.58
CA GLN A 34 25.36 25.24 4.34
C GLN A 34 24.10 24.90 5.14
N SER A 35 24.06 23.76 5.80
CA SER A 35 22.89 23.32 6.59
C SER A 35 22.86 24.00 7.97
N PRO A 36 21.75 23.89 8.73
CA PRO A 36 21.64 24.39 10.09
C PRO A 36 22.47 23.60 11.13
N PHE A 37 23.32 22.69 10.68
CA PHE A 37 24.14 21.86 11.53
C PHE A 37 25.02 22.68 12.47
N LYS A 38 24.91 22.43 13.78
CA LYS A 38 25.64 23.16 14.83
C LYS A 38 26.82 22.36 15.41
N GLY A 39 26.98 21.10 14.99
CA GLY A 39 28.05 20.22 15.46
C GLY A 39 29.37 20.46 14.74
N GLN A 40 30.36 19.63 15.06
CA GLN A 40 31.69 19.70 14.45
C GLN A 40 31.70 18.95 13.10
N THR A 41 32.21 19.59 12.06
CA THR A 41 32.42 18.97 10.74
C THR A 41 33.88 18.60 10.57
N TYR A 42 34.13 17.34 10.22
CA TYR A 42 35.44 16.80 9.91
C TYR A 42 35.51 16.33 8.45
N VAL A 43 36.68 16.32 7.88
CA VAL A 43 36.92 15.83 6.50
C VAL A 43 38.11 14.89 6.50
N VAL A 44 38.02 13.82 5.73
CA VAL A 44 39.14 12.96 5.40
C VAL A 44 39.40 13.06 3.90
N ASN A 45 40.62 13.55 3.54
CA ASN A 45 41.13 13.57 2.16
C ASN A 45 42.63 13.30 2.16
N PRO A 46 43.13 12.22 1.50
CA PRO A 46 44.54 11.82 1.57
C PRO A 46 45.49 12.77 0.85
N LYS A 47 45.00 13.79 0.13
CA LYS A 47 45.83 14.67 -0.74
C LYS A 47 45.76 16.14 -0.37
N ALA A 48 44.81 16.55 0.45
CA ALA A 48 44.57 17.96 0.75
C ALA A 48 44.65 18.22 2.24
N ASP A 49 45.31 19.29 2.67
CA ASP A 49 45.39 19.75 4.06
C ASP A 49 44.10 20.47 4.51
N SER A 50 43.33 20.96 3.55
CA SER A 50 42.06 21.63 3.74
C SER A 50 41.14 21.38 2.57
N VAL A 51 39.83 21.19 2.82
CA VAL A 51 38.78 20.99 1.83
C VAL A 51 37.62 21.90 2.17
N GLN A 52 37.20 22.76 1.23
CA GLN A 52 36.12 23.75 1.43
C GLN A 52 36.24 24.55 2.73
N GLY A 53 37.48 24.90 3.12
CA GLY A 53 37.78 25.64 4.35
C GLY A 53 37.82 24.81 5.64
N VAL A 54 37.52 23.53 5.60
CA VAL A 54 37.64 22.61 6.72
C VAL A 54 39.01 21.95 6.71
N LYS A 55 39.73 21.95 7.85
CA LYS A 55 41.00 21.22 8.00
C LYS A 55 40.76 19.74 7.75
N SER A 56 41.55 19.16 6.86
CA SER A 56 41.45 17.74 6.49
C SER A 56 42.38 16.87 7.34
N CYS A 57 41.93 15.68 7.70
CA CYS A 57 42.77 14.56 8.08
C CYS A 57 43.15 13.77 6.81
N HIS A 58 44.36 13.22 6.78
CA HIS A 58 44.81 12.43 5.61
C HIS A 58 44.28 11.00 5.67
N THR A 59 44.01 10.49 6.87
CA THR A 59 43.46 9.14 7.13
C THR A 59 42.37 9.16 8.20
N VAL A 60 41.57 8.10 8.29
CA VAL A 60 40.50 7.97 9.29
C VAL A 60 41.05 7.78 10.70
N GLU A 61 42.27 7.29 10.84
CA GLU A 61 42.99 7.09 12.10
C GLU A 61 43.32 8.42 12.81
N GLU A 62 43.48 9.49 12.05
CA GLU A 62 43.80 10.83 12.57
C GLU A 62 42.58 11.54 13.16
N LEU A 63 41.39 11.05 12.93
CA LEU A 63 40.14 11.65 13.41
C LEU A 63 40.02 11.57 14.94
N PRO A 64 39.41 12.58 15.56
CA PRO A 64 38.92 12.44 16.95
C PRO A 64 37.70 11.51 16.99
N GLN A 65 37.07 11.41 18.15
CA GLN A 65 35.76 10.74 18.30
C GLN A 65 34.72 11.49 17.45
N VAL A 66 33.88 10.72 16.72
CA VAL A 66 32.89 11.29 15.82
C VAL A 66 31.62 10.42 15.76
N ASP A 67 30.45 11.03 15.88
CA ASP A 67 29.18 10.34 15.99
C ASP A 67 28.70 9.74 14.67
N CYS A 68 28.83 10.50 13.56
CA CYS A 68 28.28 10.14 12.25
C CYS A 68 29.35 10.23 11.17
N ALA A 69 29.41 9.23 10.29
CA ALA A 69 30.31 9.20 9.14
C ALA A 69 29.54 9.10 7.83
N ILE A 70 29.79 10.06 6.93
CA ILE A 70 29.30 10.04 5.54
C ILE A 70 30.47 9.64 4.67
N ILE A 71 30.34 8.45 4.02
CA ILE A 71 31.43 7.79 3.31
C ILE A 71 31.19 7.90 1.79
N ALA A 72 32.11 8.58 1.10
CA ALA A 72 32.09 8.86 -0.33
C ALA A 72 33.42 8.43 -1.01
N ILE A 73 33.89 7.22 -0.71
CA ILE A 73 35.10 6.61 -1.28
C ILE A 73 34.75 5.30 -2.01
N ALA A 74 35.66 4.80 -2.85
CA ALA A 74 35.40 3.55 -3.57
C ALA A 74 35.14 2.38 -2.63
N ALA A 75 34.17 1.50 -2.99
CA ALA A 75 33.66 0.40 -2.16
C ALA A 75 34.75 -0.42 -1.48
N LYS A 76 35.82 -0.78 -2.22
CA LYS A 76 36.95 -1.58 -1.69
C LYS A 76 37.67 -0.97 -0.48
N TYR A 77 37.52 0.33 -0.23
CA TYR A 77 38.14 1.01 0.92
C TYR A 77 37.15 1.23 2.07
N CYS A 78 35.84 1.03 1.85
CA CYS A 78 34.82 1.33 2.83
C CYS A 78 34.93 0.47 4.09
N LEU A 79 35.23 -0.83 3.96
CA LEU A 79 35.31 -1.72 5.11
C LEU A 79 36.37 -1.29 6.12
N HIS A 80 37.58 -0.95 5.66
CA HIS A 80 38.64 -0.46 6.55
C HIS A 80 38.24 0.83 7.25
N ALA A 81 37.68 1.80 6.51
CA ALA A 81 37.21 3.04 7.10
C ALA A 81 36.12 2.80 8.17
N VAL A 82 35.15 1.91 7.89
CA VAL A 82 34.09 1.54 8.84
C VAL A 82 34.66 0.86 10.07
N GLU A 83 35.63 -0.08 9.93
CA GLU A 83 36.26 -0.75 11.06
C GLU A 83 36.94 0.21 12.03
N VAL A 84 37.75 1.17 11.51
CA VAL A 84 38.43 2.18 12.32
C VAL A 84 37.40 3.10 12.99
N LEU A 85 36.46 3.64 12.21
CA LEU A 85 35.43 4.56 12.71
C LEU A 85 34.57 3.91 13.80
N ALA A 86 34.12 2.68 13.60
CA ALA A 86 33.25 1.95 14.53
C ALA A 86 33.97 1.57 15.83
N LYS A 87 35.19 1.02 15.72
CA LYS A 87 35.93 0.42 16.85
C LYS A 87 36.79 1.43 17.60
N GLU A 88 37.36 2.40 16.89
CA GLU A 88 38.36 3.32 17.48
C GLU A 88 37.81 4.75 17.67
N LYS A 89 36.93 5.21 16.77
CA LYS A 89 36.41 6.59 16.79
C LYS A 89 35.00 6.75 17.36
N GLY A 90 34.43 5.67 17.87
CA GLY A 90 33.13 5.71 18.56
C GLY A 90 31.93 6.00 17.65
N THR A 91 32.10 5.93 16.32
CA THR A 91 31.04 6.21 15.36
C THR A 91 29.90 5.20 15.48
N ARG A 92 28.67 5.69 15.51
CA ARG A 92 27.45 4.88 15.64
C ARG A 92 26.42 5.15 14.55
N ALA A 93 26.67 6.11 13.66
CA ALA A 93 25.85 6.40 12.51
C ALA A 93 26.72 6.42 11.25
N PHE A 94 26.29 5.70 10.22
CA PHE A 94 27.00 5.56 8.96
C PHE A 94 26.06 5.83 7.80
N VAL A 95 26.54 6.59 6.82
CA VAL A 95 25.87 6.83 5.54
C VAL A 95 26.87 6.53 4.43
N ILE A 96 26.67 5.46 3.66
CA ILE A 96 27.58 5.07 2.57
C ILE A 96 26.95 5.46 1.24
N LEU A 97 27.51 6.51 0.61
CA LEU A 97 27.01 7.04 -0.65
C LEU A 97 27.44 6.20 -1.86
N SER A 98 28.58 5.55 -1.76
CA SER A 98 29.22 4.83 -2.85
C SER A 98 28.44 3.64 -3.32
N ALA A 99 28.52 3.35 -4.63
CA ALA A 99 28.11 2.12 -5.29
C ALA A 99 29.27 1.12 -5.37
N GLY A 100 29.01 -0.09 -5.87
CA GLY A 100 29.99 -1.17 -6.02
C GLY A 100 29.84 -2.27 -4.94
N PHE A 101 28.61 -2.52 -4.51
CA PHE A 101 28.26 -3.47 -3.47
C PHE A 101 27.34 -4.59 -3.99
N GLY A 102 26.28 -4.89 -3.27
CA GLY A 102 25.35 -5.98 -3.59
C GLY A 102 24.63 -5.81 -4.94
N GLU A 103 24.44 -4.58 -5.40
CA GLU A 103 23.84 -4.25 -6.68
C GLU A 103 24.76 -4.59 -7.88
N GLU A 104 26.07 -4.69 -7.66
CA GLU A 104 27.01 -4.93 -8.75
C GLU A 104 27.33 -6.41 -8.94
N ASN A 105 27.69 -7.10 -7.85
CA ASN A 105 28.09 -8.51 -7.91
C ASN A 105 28.15 -9.20 -6.53
N LYS A 106 28.47 -10.50 -6.52
CA LYS A 106 28.51 -11.32 -5.30
C LYS A 106 29.65 -10.90 -4.34
N GLU A 107 30.78 -10.43 -4.85
CA GLU A 107 31.88 -9.95 -4.04
C GLU A 107 31.47 -8.64 -3.33
N GLY A 108 30.77 -7.76 -4.02
CA GLY A 108 30.19 -6.55 -3.46
C GLY A 108 29.17 -6.87 -2.36
N ALA A 109 28.29 -7.86 -2.58
CA ALA A 109 27.35 -8.33 -1.57
C ALA A 109 28.04 -8.94 -0.33
N ALA A 110 29.17 -9.63 -0.50
CA ALA A 110 29.96 -10.14 0.62
C ALA A 110 30.62 -9.01 1.41
N LEU A 111 31.13 -7.99 0.71
CA LEU A 111 31.69 -6.78 1.33
C LEU A 111 30.63 -6.03 2.14
N GLU A 112 29.44 -5.88 1.57
CA GLU A 112 28.28 -5.22 2.22
C GLU A 112 27.92 -5.93 3.52
N ARG A 113 27.77 -7.25 3.53
CA ARG A 113 27.51 -8.04 4.74
C ARG A 113 28.57 -7.85 5.83
N ARG A 114 29.85 -7.86 5.45
CA ARG A 114 30.95 -7.63 6.41
C ARG A 114 30.89 -6.24 7.03
N ILE A 115 30.53 -5.21 6.26
CA ILE A 115 30.33 -3.85 6.77
C ILE A 115 29.19 -3.81 7.77
N VAL A 116 28.06 -4.44 7.46
CA VAL A 116 26.91 -4.54 8.37
C VAL A 116 27.29 -5.27 9.65
N GLU A 117 28.01 -6.40 9.58
CA GLU A 117 28.49 -7.13 10.77
C GLU A 117 29.35 -6.26 11.70
N VAL A 118 30.24 -5.44 11.14
CA VAL A 118 31.08 -4.52 11.93
C VAL A 118 30.21 -3.45 12.61
N ILE A 119 29.28 -2.87 11.88
CA ILE A 119 28.39 -1.81 12.40
C ILE A 119 27.46 -2.38 13.47
N ASP A 120 26.87 -3.57 13.24
CA ASP A 120 26.02 -4.28 14.22
C ASP A 120 26.78 -4.58 15.53
N SER A 121 28.06 -4.98 15.41
CA SER A 121 28.89 -5.33 16.57
C SER A 121 29.06 -4.20 17.58
N VAL A 122 28.85 -2.96 17.14
CA VAL A 122 28.96 -1.75 17.98
C VAL A 122 27.59 -1.08 18.22
N GLY A 123 26.48 -1.70 17.80
CA GLY A 123 25.14 -1.12 17.89
C GLY A 123 24.97 0.12 17.00
N GLY A 124 25.66 0.15 15.86
CA GLY A 124 25.61 1.26 14.90
C GLY A 124 24.41 1.15 13.93
N ALA A 125 24.17 2.23 13.22
CA ALA A 125 23.11 2.37 12.21
C ALA A 125 23.73 2.70 10.84
N LEU A 126 23.26 2.05 9.77
CA LEU A 126 23.73 2.23 8.39
C LEU A 126 22.61 2.59 7.43
N ILE A 127 22.73 3.73 6.75
CA ILE A 127 21.98 4.13 5.56
C ILE A 127 22.81 3.81 4.31
N GLY A 128 22.21 3.14 3.33
CA GLY A 128 22.87 2.72 2.11
C GLY A 128 23.39 1.28 2.17
N PRO A 129 24.45 0.92 1.44
CA PRO A 129 25.19 1.73 0.46
C PRO A 129 24.39 2.12 -0.79
N ASN A 130 25.07 2.75 -1.79
CA ASN A 130 24.47 3.14 -3.06
C ASN A 130 23.25 4.05 -2.87
N CYS A 131 23.40 5.13 -2.12
CA CYS A 131 22.33 6.04 -1.76
C CYS A 131 22.73 7.51 -1.98
N THR A 132 21.77 8.42 -1.92
CA THR A 132 22.04 9.87 -1.99
C THR A 132 22.27 10.49 -0.62
N GLY A 133 22.07 9.74 0.46
CA GLY A 133 22.26 10.17 1.83
C GLY A 133 20.97 10.48 2.57
N ILE A 134 21.11 11.17 3.68
CA ILE A 134 20.00 11.55 4.55
C ILE A 134 19.93 13.07 4.71
N LEU A 135 18.72 13.62 4.66
CA LEU A 135 18.43 15.03 4.92
C LEU A 135 17.44 15.09 6.09
N THR A 136 17.75 15.90 7.09
CA THR A 136 16.90 16.14 8.27
C THR A 136 16.84 17.63 8.57
N THR A 137 15.95 18.04 9.47
CA THR A 137 15.89 19.42 9.97
C THR A 137 17.15 19.85 10.74
N ASN A 138 17.99 18.90 11.18
CA ASN A 138 19.19 19.17 11.96
C ASN A 138 20.45 19.28 11.10
N TYR A 139 20.55 18.51 10.02
CA TYR A 139 21.70 18.56 9.11
C TYR A 139 21.35 18.00 7.73
N ASN A 140 22.15 18.38 6.74
CA ASN A 140 22.07 17.86 5.39
C ASN A 140 23.27 16.95 5.08
N GLY A 141 23.06 15.64 5.22
CA GLY A 141 24.00 14.58 4.87
C GLY A 141 23.76 13.99 3.47
N SER A 142 23.09 14.71 2.59
CA SER A 142 22.83 14.30 1.20
C SER A 142 23.64 15.12 0.21
N PHE A 143 24.06 14.51 -0.90
CA PHE A 143 24.72 15.23 -1.98
C PHE A 143 23.75 15.84 -3.00
N THR A 144 22.44 15.75 -2.78
CA THR A 144 21.40 16.18 -3.75
C THR A 144 21.23 17.69 -3.79
N SER A 145 20.78 18.20 -4.94
CA SER A 145 20.40 19.58 -5.16
C SER A 145 19.25 19.62 -6.17
N PRO A 146 18.27 20.53 -6.03
CA PRO A 146 18.13 21.54 -4.98
C PRO A 146 17.76 20.93 -3.60
N VAL A 147 18.10 21.65 -2.53
CA VAL A 147 17.74 21.27 -1.17
C VAL A 147 16.31 21.77 -0.87
N PRO A 148 15.38 20.91 -0.43
CA PRO A 148 14.03 21.34 -0.09
C PRO A 148 14.00 22.23 1.16
N GLN A 149 12.94 23.04 1.27
CA GLN A 149 12.65 23.74 2.51
C GLN A 149 12.27 22.72 3.60
N LEU A 150 12.95 22.78 4.73
CA LEU A 150 12.74 21.88 5.84
C LEU A 150 11.76 22.49 6.85
N ASP A 151 10.85 21.63 7.34
CA ASP A 151 9.85 21.96 8.35
C ASP A 151 9.58 20.71 9.21
N PRO A 152 9.65 20.77 10.54
CA PRO A 152 9.37 19.62 11.40
C PRO A 152 7.99 18.99 11.20
N LYS A 153 7.02 19.74 10.67
CA LYS A 153 5.68 19.27 10.31
C LYS A 153 5.54 18.91 8.84
N GLY A 154 6.61 19.06 8.07
CA GLY A 154 6.67 18.66 6.65
C GLY A 154 6.60 17.14 6.48
N VAL A 155 6.92 16.67 5.30
CA VAL A 155 6.85 15.26 4.90
C VAL A 155 8.09 14.50 5.34
N ASP A 156 7.94 13.31 5.91
CA ASP A 156 9.00 12.31 5.96
C ASP A 156 8.95 11.47 4.67
N PHE A 157 10.04 11.47 3.93
CA PHE A 157 10.11 10.71 2.69
C PHE A 157 11.23 9.67 2.74
N ILE A 158 10.87 8.40 2.52
CA ILE A 158 11.78 7.25 2.51
C ILE A 158 11.79 6.65 1.11
N SER A 159 12.98 6.50 0.52
CA SER A 159 13.14 6.01 -0.85
C SER A 159 14.23 4.95 -0.98
N GLY A 160 13.90 3.81 -1.60
CA GLY A 160 14.87 2.80 -2.03
C GLY A 160 15.75 3.26 -3.21
N SER A 161 15.30 4.27 -3.98
CA SER A 161 16.02 4.77 -5.14
C SER A 161 16.48 6.22 -4.95
N GLY A 162 17.79 6.45 -5.06
CA GLY A 162 18.38 7.76 -4.92
C GLY A 162 17.93 8.77 -6.00
N ALA A 163 17.98 8.38 -7.27
CA ALA A 163 17.59 9.25 -8.38
C ALA A 163 16.10 9.60 -8.33
N THR A 164 15.26 8.59 -8.04
CA THR A 164 13.81 8.79 -7.91
C THR A 164 13.47 9.70 -6.73
N ALA A 165 14.23 9.61 -5.63
CA ALA A 165 14.07 10.52 -4.49
C ALA A 165 14.22 11.97 -4.90
N ILE A 166 15.28 12.31 -5.66
CA ILE A 166 15.53 13.67 -6.15
C ILE A 166 14.34 14.16 -6.98
N PHE A 167 13.83 13.35 -7.91
CA PHE A 167 12.71 13.73 -8.78
C PHE A 167 11.40 13.93 -8.03
N ILE A 168 11.15 13.15 -6.99
CA ILE A 168 9.95 13.30 -6.13
C ILE A 168 10.06 14.56 -5.28
N VAL A 169 11.20 14.81 -4.68
CA VAL A 169 11.46 16.03 -3.88
C VAL A 169 11.31 17.28 -4.74
N ASP A 170 11.96 17.34 -5.94
CA ASP A 170 11.83 18.46 -6.86
C ASP A 170 10.38 18.72 -7.28
N ASN A 171 9.64 17.66 -7.60
CA ASN A 171 8.23 17.77 -7.96
C ASN A 171 7.38 18.29 -6.79
N GLY A 172 7.63 17.80 -5.58
CA GLY A 172 6.94 18.24 -4.37
C GLY A 172 7.22 19.70 -4.00
N MET A 173 8.48 20.12 -4.10
CA MET A 173 8.87 21.52 -3.86
C MET A 173 8.11 22.51 -4.75
N ARG A 174 7.93 22.19 -6.02
CA ARG A 174 7.18 23.03 -6.96
C ARG A 174 5.73 23.23 -6.57
N LYS A 175 5.13 22.24 -5.90
CA LYS A 175 3.74 22.29 -5.38
C LYS A 175 3.63 22.95 -4.00
N GLY A 176 4.75 23.31 -3.37
CA GLY A 176 4.80 23.90 -2.04
C GLY A 176 5.00 22.91 -0.90
N LEU A 177 5.28 21.63 -1.18
CA LEU A 177 5.59 20.66 -0.13
C LEU A 177 6.89 21.01 0.59
N LYS A 178 6.85 20.95 1.92
CA LYS A 178 8.01 21.02 2.80
C LYS A 178 8.33 19.63 3.32
N PHE A 179 9.58 19.39 3.67
CA PHE A 179 10.04 18.10 4.15
C PHE A 179 10.56 18.20 5.59
N ASN A 180 10.24 17.21 6.41
CA ASN A 180 10.88 17.02 7.71
C ASN A 180 12.18 16.25 7.53
N SER A 181 12.12 15.16 6.77
CA SER A 181 13.27 14.31 6.48
C SER A 181 13.16 13.66 5.10
N VAL A 182 14.32 13.37 4.48
CA VAL A 182 14.42 12.58 3.26
C VAL A 182 15.49 11.51 3.47
N TRP A 183 15.12 10.24 3.37
CA TRP A 183 15.99 9.11 3.60
C TRP A 183 16.15 8.34 2.28
N SER A 184 17.35 8.36 1.72
CA SER A 184 17.69 7.50 0.60
C SER A 184 18.35 6.25 1.16
N VAL A 185 17.60 5.14 1.24
CA VAL A 185 18.09 3.91 1.89
C VAL A 185 18.93 3.03 0.95
N GLY A 186 18.98 3.33 -0.35
CA GLY A 186 19.81 2.63 -1.33
C GLY A 186 19.59 1.12 -1.34
N ASN A 187 20.67 0.34 -1.25
CA ASN A 187 20.60 -1.13 -1.19
C ASN A 187 19.88 -1.67 0.06
N SER A 188 19.60 -0.82 1.05
CA SER A 188 18.95 -1.22 2.30
C SER A 188 19.69 -2.36 3.03
N ALA A 189 21.02 -2.28 3.10
CA ALA A 189 21.85 -3.35 3.64
C ALA A 189 21.56 -3.66 5.13
N GLN A 190 21.20 -2.63 5.91
CA GLN A 190 20.76 -2.76 7.30
C GLN A 190 19.44 -2.02 7.53
N ILE A 191 19.34 -0.77 7.09
CA ILE A 191 18.13 0.05 7.24
C ILE A 191 17.41 0.11 5.90
N GLY A 192 16.26 -0.50 5.83
CA GLY A 192 15.29 -0.41 4.73
C GLY A 192 14.08 0.46 5.10
N VAL A 193 13.03 0.35 4.31
CA VAL A 193 11.78 1.08 4.54
C VAL A 193 11.11 0.60 5.83
N GLU A 194 11.19 -0.69 6.15
CA GLU A 194 10.60 -1.30 7.34
C GLU A 194 11.23 -0.78 8.63
N GLU A 195 12.57 -0.69 8.68
CA GLU A 195 13.31 -0.16 9.82
C GLU A 195 13.08 1.34 9.99
N ALA A 196 12.95 2.08 8.88
CA ALA A 196 12.61 3.49 8.92
C ALA A 196 11.19 3.72 9.46
N LEU A 197 10.21 2.90 9.05
CA LEU A 197 8.85 2.96 9.60
C LEU A 197 8.81 2.58 11.09
N GLU A 198 9.55 1.54 11.50
CA GLU A 198 9.69 1.16 12.92
C GLU A 198 10.20 2.33 13.75
N TYR A 199 11.29 2.96 13.33
CA TYR A 199 11.84 4.11 14.04
C TYR A 199 10.87 5.29 14.12
N LEU A 200 10.20 5.62 13.00
CA LEU A 200 9.23 6.72 12.98
C LEU A 200 7.99 6.43 13.82
N ASP A 201 7.62 5.15 13.97
CA ASP A 201 6.50 4.71 14.81
C ASP A 201 6.86 4.74 16.30
N GLU A 202 8.02 4.20 16.67
CA GLU A 202 8.50 4.14 18.06
C GLU A 202 8.85 5.52 18.63
N SER A 203 9.41 6.40 17.79
CA SER A 203 9.76 7.77 18.15
C SER A 203 8.63 8.79 17.96
N PHE A 204 7.42 8.34 17.58
CA PHE A 204 6.32 9.24 17.27
C PHE A 204 5.84 10.04 18.45
N ASP A 205 5.87 11.36 18.30
CA ASP A 205 5.31 12.35 19.22
C ASP A 205 4.19 13.13 18.51
N SER A 206 2.98 13.09 19.06
CA SER A 206 1.80 13.72 18.43
C SER A 206 1.91 15.23 18.24
N GLU A 207 2.74 15.92 19.02
CA GLU A 207 2.95 17.36 18.95
C GLU A 207 4.09 17.76 18.03
N ARG A 208 5.14 16.93 17.96
CA ARG A 208 6.40 17.26 17.27
C ARG A 208 6.58 16.57 15.96
N SER A 209 6.19 15.31 15.85
CA SER A 209 6.45 14.51 14.65
C SER A 209 5.62 14.96 13.45
N SER A 210 6.18 14.79 12.27
CA SER A 210 5.44 14.84 11.00
C SER A 210 4.30 13.82 10.99
N ARG A 211 3.17 14.17 10.39
CA ARG A 211 2.05 13.25 10.19
C ARG A 211 1.95 12.70 8.77
N ILE A 212 2.84 13.07 7.88
CA ILE A 212 2.79 12.67 6.48
C ILE A 212 4.05 11.86 6.15
N LYS A 213 3.85 10.62 5.71
CA LYS A 213 4.93 9.73 5.29
C LYS A 213 4.76 9.38 3.83
N LEU A 214 5.80 9.56 3.04
CA LEU A 214 5.86 9.12 1.65
C LEU A 214 6.88 8.01 1.50
N LEU A 215 6.54 7.01 0.71
CA LEU A 215 7.38 5.85 0.49
C LEU A 215 7.57 5.62 -1.01
N TYR A 216 8.82 5.40 -1.42
CA TYR A 216 9.13 4.81 -2.71
C TYR A 216 9.82 3.46 -2.49
N ILE A 217 9.17 2.38 -2.88
CA ILE A 217 9.51 1.01 -2.49
C ILE A 217 9.83 0.17 -3.72
N GLU A 218 10.96 -0.52 -3.70
CA GLU A 218 11.37 -1.48 -4.72
C GLU A 218 11.12 -2.93 -4.24
N SER A 219 11.42 -3.21 -2.96
CA SER A 219 11.14 -4.48 -2.31
C SER A 219 10.70 -4.28 -0.87
N ILE A 220 9.97 -5.24 -0.32
CA ILE A 220 9.61 -5.36 1.09
C ILE A 220 10.17 -6.69 1.59
N ASN A 221 11.14 -6.64 2.49
CA ASN A 221 11.84 -7.81 2.99
C ASN A 221 11.16 -8.42 4.22
N ASN A 222 10.53 -7.57 5.04
CA ASN A 222 9.77 -7.98 6.22
C ASN A 222 8.35 -7.38 6.19
N PRO A 223 7.41 -8.02 5.47
CA PRO A 223 6.05 -7.52 5.34
C PRO A 223 5.28 -7.40 6.65
N GLU A 224 5.56 -8.27 7.63
CA GLU A 224 4.92 -8.21 8.96
C GLU A 224 5.35 -6.96 9.73
N LYS A 225 6.66 -6.68 9.79
CA LYS A 225 7.20 -5.46 10.38
C LYS A 225 6.64 -4.23 9.69
N PHE A 226 6.65 -4.22 8.35
CA PHE A 226 6.10 -3.13 7.53
C PHE A 226 4.63 -2.86 7.89
N LEU A 227 3.79 -3.90 7.88
CA LEU A 227 2.36 -3.78 8.20
C LEU A 227 2.14 -3.25 9.62
N ARG A 228 2.84 -3.82 10.60
CA ARG A 228 2.72 -3.45 12.01
C ARG A 228 2.97 -1.96 12.24
N HIS A 229 4.11 -1.46 11.76
CA HIS A 229 4.52 -0.08 12.02
C HIS A 229 3.77 0.93 11.16
N ALA A 230 3.45 0.60 9.89
CA ALA A 230 2.62 1.46 9.05
C ALA A 230 1.20 1.61 9.62
N ALA A 231 0.56 0.50 10.00
CA ALA A 231 -0.77 0.53 10.60
C ALA A 231 -0.78 1.27 11.96
N SER A 232 0.24 1.08 12.80
CA SER A 232 0.41 1.80 14.06
C SER A 232 0.51 3.32 13.83
N LEU A 233 1.36 3.78 12.90
CA LEU A 233 1.49 5.18 12.53
C LEU A 233 0.14 5.77 12.07
N ILE A 234 -0.61 5.04 11.26
CA ILE A 234 -1.91 5.51 10.75
C ILE A 234 -2.93 5.62 11.90
N ARG A 235 -2.97 4.66 12.84
CA ARG A 235 -3.80 4.75 14.04
C ARG A 235 -3.42 5.95 14.94
N LYS A 236 -2.14 6.33 14.96
CA LYS A 236 -1.64 7.55 15.64
C LYS A 236 -1.99 8.84 14.89
N GLY A 237 -2.71 8.77 13.75
CA GLY A 237 -3.16 9.89 12.96
C GLY A 237 -2.17 10.34 11.88
N CYS A 238 -1.19 9.50 11.52
CA CYS A 238 -0.38 9.72 10.33
C CYS A 238 -1.15 9.33 9.06
N ARG A 239 -0.73 9.91 7.94
CA ARG A 239 -1.19 9.57 6.59
C ARG A 239 -0.01 9.09 5.77
N ILE A 240 -0.14 7.93 5.13
CA ILE A 240 0.95 7.29 4.39
C ILE A 240 0.54 7.10 2.94
N ALA A 241 1.40 7.52 2.01
CA ALA A 241 1.25 7.22 0.59
C ALA A 241 2.52 6.55 0.06
N ALA A 242 2.35 5.61 -0.87
CA ALA A 242 3.46 4.84 -1.38
C ALA A 242 3.37 4.58 -2.88
N VAL A 243 4.53 4.62 -3.55
CA VAL A 243 4.74 4.04 -4.87
C VAL A 243 5.54 2.75 -4.71
N LYS A 244 5.04 1.66 -5.27
CA LYS A 244 5.79 0.42 -5.44
C LYS A 244 6.21 0.29 -6.89
N SER A 245 7.51 0.24 -7.16
CA SER A 245 8.05 0.02 -8.51
C SER A 245 8.00 -1.45 -8.89
N GLY A 246 8.00 -1.74 -10.20
CA GLY A 246 7.94 -3.12 -10.70
C GLY A 246 6.58 -3.81 -10.45
N SER A 247 5.47 -3.10 -10.69
CA SER A 247 4.10 -3.61 -10.51
C SER A 247 3.62 -4.54 -11.63
N SER A 248 4.23 -4.46 -12.80
CA SER A 248 3.97 -5.39 -13.90
C SER A 248 5.07 -6.43 -14.00
N GLU A 249 4.82 -7.54 -14.72
CA GLU A 249 5.85 -8.56 -14.96
C GLU A 249 7.11 -7.97 -15.62
N ALA A 250 6.93 -7.11 -16.63
CA ALA A 250 8.05 -6.43 -17.29
C ALA A 250 8.76 -5.45 -16.33
N GLY A 251 7.99 -4.67 -15.54
CA GLY A 251 8.50 -3.78 -14.53
C GLY A 251 9.24 -4.53 -13.41
N GLY A 252 8.75 -5.70 -12.99
CA GLY A 252 9.39 -6.57 -12.01
C GLY A 252 10.74 -7.09 -12.50
N ARG A 253 10.83 -7.53 -13.77
CA ARG A 253 12.12 -7.91 -14.38
C ARG A 253 13.10 -6.73 -14.43
N ALA A 254 12.61 -5.53 -14.80
CA ALA A 254 13.44 -4.33 -14.82
C ALA A 254 13.95 -3.93 -13.43
N ALA A 255 13.09 -3.96 -12.41
CA ALA A 255 13.46 -3.68 -11.02
C ALA A 255 14.50 -4.69 -10.51
N SER A 256 14.28 -5.99 -10.71
CA SER A 256 15.22 -7.03 -10.28
C SER A 256 16.58 -6.93 -10.97
N SER A 257 16.61 -6.51 -12.24
CA SER A 257 17.87 -6.28 -12.98
C SER A 257 18.64 -5.06 -12.47
N HIS A 258 17.92 -4.06 -11.93
CA HIS A 258 18.52 -2.82 -11.43
C HIS A 258 19.06 -2.98 -10.00
N THR A 259 18.35 -3.70 -9.13
CA THR A 259 18.67 -3.78 -7.70
C THR A 259 19.40 -5.06 -7.30
N GLY A 260 19.46 -6.06 -8.19
CA GLY A 260 19.97 -7.40 -7.87
C GLY A 260 19.06 -8.22 -6.94
N ALA A 261 17.95 -7.66 -6.46
CA ALA A 261 16.98 -8.31 -5.59
C ALA A 261 15.70 -8.68 -6.35
N LEU A 262 15.02 -9.75 -5.93
CA LEU A 262 13.70 -10.09 -6.47
C LEU A 262 12.66 -9.05 -6.04
N ALA A 263 11.92 -8.52 -7.02
CA ALA A 263 10.80 -7.62 -6.71
C ALA A 263 9.69 -8.37 -5.97
N SER A 264 9.12 -7.75 -4.94
CA SER A 264 7.98 -8.30 -4.19
C SER A 264 6.75 -8.49 -5.08
N PRO A 265 5.96 -9.58 -4.93
CA PRO A 265 4.75 -9.82 -5.71
C PRO A 265 3.76 -8.67 -5.58
N ASP A 266 3.34 -8.09 -6.69
CA ASP A 266 2.54 -6.86 -6.69
C ASP A 266 1.18 -7.01 -6.03
N ILE A 267 0.54 -8.17 -6.23
CA ILE A 267 -0.75 -8.50 -5.62
C ILE A 267 -0.67 -8.56 -4.08
N ALA A 268 0.46 -9.06 -3.54
CA ALA A 268 0.69 -9.12 -2.11
C ALA A 268 0.96 -7.72 -1.53
N VAL A 269 1.72 -6.90 -2.24
CA VAL A 269 1.98 -5.51 -1.84
C VAL A 269 0.70 -4.69 -1.87
N ASP A 270 -0.17 -4.89 -2.88
CA ASP A 270 -1.46 -4.21 -2.93
C ASP A 270 -2.37 -4.57 -1.75
N ALA A 271 -2.46 -5.85 -1.43
CA ALA A 271 -3.20 -6.33 -0.26
C ALA A 271 -2.62 -5.78 1.05
N LEU A 272 -1.28 -5.74 1.18
CA LEU A 272 -0.58 -5.17 2.32
C LEU A 272 -0.88 -3.68 2.49
N PHE A 273 -0.81 -2.89 1.41
CA PHE A 273 -1.08 -1.46 1.44
C PHE A 273 -2.53 -1.17 1.84
N ARG A 274 -3.48 -1.90 1.27
CA ARG A 274 -4.90 -1.78 1.65
C ARG A 274 -5.12 -2.09 3.12
N LYS A 275 -4.53 -3.17 3.62
CA LYS A 275 -4.62 -3.58 5.02
C LYS A 275 -3.98 -2.56 5.97
N ALA A 276 -2.87 -1.97 5.55
CA ALA A 276 -2.17 -0.93 6.31
C ALA A 276 -2.83 0.46 6.20
N GLY A 277 -3.84 0.66 5.33
CA GLY A 277 -4.44 1.97 5.09
C GLY A 277 -3.53 2.93 4.30
N ILE A 278 -2.61 2.41 3.49
CA ILE A 278 -1.67 3.20 2.70
C ILE A 278 -2.29 3.55 1.35
N VAL A 279 -2.23 4.83 0.97
CA VAL A 279 -2.65 5.27 -0.36
C VAL A 279 -1.63 4.83 -1.39
N ARG A 280 -2.01 3.87 -2.24
CA ARG A 280 -1.15 3.38 -3.30
C ARG A 280 -1.14 4.32 -4.49
N CYS A 281 0.03 4.85 -4.85
CA CYS A 281 0.24 5.73 -5.99
C CYS A 281 0.94 5.02 -7.16
N SER A 282 0.60 5.42 -8.38
CA SER A 282 1.16 4.85 -9.62
C SER A 282 2.49 5.48 -10.04
N GLY A 283 2.82 6.67 -9.51
CA GLY A 283 4.06 7.37 -9.86
C GLY A 283 4.25 8.65 -9.05
N ARG A 284 5.36 9.35 -9.36
CA ARG A 284 5.80 10.52 -8.60
C ARG A 284 4.79 11.67 -8.59
N GLU A 285 4.10 11.91 -9.70
CA GLU A 285 3.12 13.00 -9.83
C GLU A 285 1.93 12.76 -8.92
N GLU A 286 1.38 11.55 -8.93
CA GLU A 286 0.30 11.16 -8.05
C GLU A 286 0.73 11.15 -6.58
N LEU A 287 1.93 10.64 -6.26
CA LEU A 287 2.47 10.62 -4.90
C LEU A 287 2.56 12.02 -4.30
N THR A 288 3.09 12.98 -5.04
CA THR A 288 3.23 14.37 -4.55
C THR A 288 1.89 15.10 -4.54
N THR A 289 0.93 14.75 -5.41
CA THR A 289 -0.44 15.25 -5.37
C THR A 289 -1.17 14.74 -4.13
N VAL A 290 -1.08 13.44 -3.83
CA VAL A 290 -1.61 12.84 -2.59
C VAL A 290 -0.98 13.47 -1.35
N ALA A 291 0.35 13.69 -1.37
CA ALA A 291 1.04 14.42 -0.28
C ALA A 291 0.48 15.83 -0.09
N GLY A 292 0.21 16.54 -1.19
CA GLY A 292 -0.46 17.84 -1.16
C GLY A 292 -1.83 17.78 -0.50
N ILE A 293 -2.65 16.79 -0.85
CA ILE A 293 -3.97 16.55 -0.23
C ILE A 293 -3.83 16.30 1.28
N PHE A 294 -2.78 15.57 1.68
CA PHE A 294 -2.51 15.31 3.10
C PHE A 294 -2.13 16.55 3.91
N MET A 295 -1.73 17.64 3.28
CA MET A 295 -1.48 18.92 3.97
C MET A 295 -2.77 19.64 4.38
N TYR A 296 -3.93 19.23 3.85
CA TYR A 296 -5.23 19.78 4.15
C TYR A 296 -5.99 18.93 5.18
N PRO A 297 -7.02 19.48 5.85
CA PRO A 297 -7.91 18.70 6.71
C PRO A 297 -8.50 17.51 5.96
N GLU A 298 -8.75 16.41 6.67
CA GLU A 298 -9.34 15.21 6.09
C GLU A 298 -10.76 15.48 5.58
N LEU A 299 -11.04 14.98 4.37
CA LEU A 299 -12.38 15.02 3.80
C LEU A 299 -13.29 14.04 4.56
N LYS A 300 -14.34 14.56 5.20
CA LYS A 300 -15.22 13.76 6.09
C LYS A 300 -16.35 13.05 5.36
N GLY A 301 -16.74 13.56 4.22
CA GLY A 301 -17.77 12.98 3.36
C GLY A 301 -17.35 13.03 1.89
N ARG A 302 -18.26 12.74 0.98
CA ARG A 302 -17.96 12.59 -0.45
C ARG A 302 -18.39 13.74 -1.35
N ASN A 303 -19.06 14.76 -0.79
CA ASN A 303 -19.69 15.82 -1.53
C ASN A 303 -18.73 17.02 -1.70
N ILE A 304 -18.39 17.32 -2.93
CA ILE A 304 -17.43 18.38 -3.28
C ILE A 304 -18.14 19.52 -3.98
N ALA A 305 -17.95 20.74 -3.48
CA ALA A 305 -18.25 21.94 -4.25
C ALA A 305 -17.08 22.29 -5.16
N ILE A 306 -17.34 22.51 -6.43
CA ILE A 306 -16.36 23.00 -7.40
C ILE A 306 -16.62 24.48 -7.61
N VAL A 307 -15.65 25.32 -7.32
CA VAL A 307 -15.70 26.79 -7.54
C VAL A 307 -14.71 27.12 -8.64
N THR A 308 -15.22 27.83 -9.67
CA THR A 308 -14.40 28.10 -10.86
C THR A 308 -14.74 29.41 -11.52
N HIS A 309 -13.79 29.95 -12.27
CA HIS A 309 -14.02 31.06 -13.20
C HIS A 309 -13.95 30.58 -14.67
N ALA A 310 -13.83 29.27 -14.89
CA ALA A 310 -13.66 28.64 -16.20
C ALA A 310 -14.40 27.29 -16.25
N GLY A 311 -15.42 27.17 -17.08
CA GLY A 311 -16.32 26.01 -17.13
C GLY A 311 -15.63 24.70 -17.55
N GLY A 312 -14.72 24.73 -18.55
CA GLY A 312 -14.06 23.53 -19.08
C GLY A 312 -13.33 22.70 -18.03
N PRO A 313 -12.38 23.26 -17.28
CA PRO A 313 -11.70 22.56 -16.18
C PRO A 313 -12.66 22.02 -15.11
N ALA A 314 -13.74 22.75 -14.79
CA ALA A 314 -14.74 22.28 -13.82
C ALA A 314 -15.46 21.01 -14.29
N VAL A 315 -15.79 20.90 -15.59
CA VAL A 315 -16.39 19.68 -16.16
C VAL A 315 -15.42 18.51 -16.05
N MET A 316 -14.14 18.70 -16.41
CA MET A 316 -13.14 17.64 -16.30
C MET A 316 -12.94 17.19 -14.85
N LEU A 317 -12.94 18.12 -13.89
CA LEU A 317 -12.87 17.77 -12.46
C LEU A 317 -14.12 17.00 -12.00
N THR A 318 -15.32 17.42 -12.44
CA THR A 318 -16.57 16.74 -12.12
C THR A 318 -16.53 15.28 -12.57
N ASP A 319 -16.07 15.03 -13.81
CA ASP A 319 -15.91 13.67 -14.34
C ASP A 319 -14.90 12.85 -13.52
N ALA A 320 -13.76 13.43 -13.18
CA ALA A 320 -12.73 12.74 -12.38
C ALA A 320 -13.25 12.36 -10.97
N LEU A 321 -13.95 13.28 -10.29
CA LEU A 321 -14.53 13.03 -8.98
C LEU A 321 -15.62 11.95 -9.04
N SER A 322 -16.55 12.07 -10.00
CA SER A 322 -17.66 11.13 -10.16
C SER A 322 -17.20 9.72 -10.52
N ASN A 323 -16.22 9.58 -11.42
CA ASN A 323 -15.59 8.30 -11.75
C ASN A 323 -14.89 7.68 -10.52
N GLY A 324 -14.39 8.53 -9.63
CA GLY A 324 -13.78 8.15 -8.35
C GLY A 324 -14.76 7.93 -7.20
N LYS A 325 -16.09 7.91 -7.45
CA LYS A 325 -17.15 7.73 -6.45
C LYS A 325 -17.26 8.87 -5.41
N LEU A 326 -16.72 10.03 -5.72
CA LEU A 326 -17.05 11.29 -5.06
C LEU A 326 -18.24 11.95 -5.76
N GLU A 327 -18.95 12.83 -5.09
CA GLU A 327 -20.15 13.45 -5.62
C GLU A 327 -19.98 14.98 -5.76
N VAL A 328 -20.62 15.53 -6.78
CA VAL A 328 -20.74 16.96 -7.01
C VAL A 328 -22.24 17.28 -6.96
N PRO A 329 -22.82 17.43 -5.74
CA PRO A 329 -24.25 17.58 -5.58
C PRO A 329 -24.74 18.90 -6.18
N HIS A 330 -25.96 18.90 -6.74
CA HIS A 330 -26.59 20.12 -7.23
C HIS A 330 -27.00 21.04 -6.05
N ILE A 331 -26.58 22.30 -6.11
CA ILE A 331 -26.86 23.30 -5.09
C ILE A 331 -28.05 24.15 -5.57
N GLU A 332 -29.12 24.19 -4.78
CA GLU A 332 -30.35 24.94 -5.08
C GLU A 332 -31.01 25.48 -3.81
N GLY A 333 -32.09 26.20 -3.97
CA GLY A 333 -32.86 26.72 -2.86
C GLY A 333 -32.57 28.19 -2.50
N PRO A 334 -33.16 28.70 -1.38
CA PRO A 334 -33.09 30.12 -1.03
C PRO A 334 -31.67 30.65 -0.81
N LYS A 335 -30.78 29.85 -0.20
CA LYS A 335 -29.40 30.24 0.04
C LYS A 335 -28.59 30.35 -1.25
N ALA A 336 -28.84 29.44 -2.21
CA ALA A 336 -28.24 29.51 -3.55
C ALA A 336 -28.71 30.80 -4.29
N ALA A 337 -30.00 31.13 -4.20
CA ALA A 337 -30.52 32.36 -4.80
C ALA A 337 -29.95 33.64 -4.13
N GLU A 338 -29.75 33.63 -2.80
CA GLU A 338 -29.08 34.71 -2.08
C GLU A 338 -27.64 34.89 -2.53
N LEU A 339 -26.89 33.80 -2.63
CA LEU A 339 -25.50 33.82 -3.15
C LEU A 339 -25.47 34.36 -4.59
N LEU A 340 -26.36 33.88 -5.47
CA LEU A 340 -26.38 34.30 -6.87
C LEU A 340 -26.63 35.82 -6.97
N GLY A 341 -27.46 36.42 -6.08
CA GLY A 341 -27.68 37.84 -6.02
C GLY A 341 -26.46 38.70 -5.65
N LYS A 342 -25.40 38.09 -5.11
CA LYS A 342 -24.11 38.74 -4.78
C LYS A 342 -23.06 38.59 -5.89
N LEU A 343 -23.35 37.81 -6.92
CA LEU A 343 -22.44 37.53 -8.04
C LEU A 343 -22.81 38.37 -9.28
N PHE A 344 -21.89 38.45 -10.23
CA PHE A 344 -22.19 39.15 -11.49
C PHE A 344 -23.23 38.40 -12.31
N PRO A 345 -24.06 39.16 -13.09
CA PRO A 345 -25.01 38.54 -14.03
C PRO A 345 -24.32 37.60 -14.99
N GLY A 346 -24.85 36.41 -15.14
CA GLY A 346 -24.25 35.34 -15.93
C GLY A 346 -23.48 34.28 -15.11
N SER A 347 -23.26 34.53 -13.81
CA SER A 347 -22.73 33.52 -12.89
C SER A 347 -23.73 32.38 -12.63
N SER A 348 -23.23 31.23 -12.19
CA SER A 348 -24.02 30.05 -11.83
C SER A 348 -23.63 29.54 -10.44
N VAL A 349 -24.61 29.09 -9.65
CA VAL A 349 -24.38 28.54 -8.30
C VAL A 349 -24.78 27.06 -8.15
N GLY A 350 -25.16 26.43 -9.26
CA GLY A 350 -25.71 25.07 -9.23
C GLY A 350 -24.69 23.93 -8.96
N ASN A 351 -23.46 24.22 -8.74
CA ASN A 351 -22.30 23.28 -8.62
C ASN A 351 -22.06 22.44 -9.90
N PRO A 352 -21.01 22.74 -10.66
CA PRO A 352 -19.96 23.75 -10.36
C PRO A 352 -20.48 25.19 -10.24
N ILE A 353 -19.93 25.93 -9.25
CA ILE A 353 -20.19 27.35 -9.04
C ILE A 353 -19.25 28.13 -9.97
N ASP A 354 -19.81 28.73 -11.02
CA ASP A 354 -19.06 29.53 -11.99
C ASP A 354 -19.32 31.02 -11.74
N PHE A 355 -18.31 31.77 -11.30
CA PHE A 355 -18.39 33.19 -11.01
C PHE A 355 -17.70 34.07 -12.06
N LEU A 356 -17.50 33.51 -13.25
CA LEU A 356 -16.99 34.14 -14.46
C LEU A 356 -15.49 34.54 -14.39
N ALA A 357 -14.86 34.71 -15.54
CA ALA A 357 -13.45 35.11 -15.67
C ALA A 357 -13.17 36.53 -15.10
N THR A 358 -14.23 37.35 -14.92
CA THR A 358 -14.17 38.70 -14.33
C THR A 358 -14.49 38.72 -12.83
N GLY A 359 -14.72 37.57 -12.23
CA GLY A 359 -15.04 37.43 -10.80
C GLY A 359 -13.95 38.01 -9.91
N THR A 360 -14.34 38.61 -8.80
CA THR A 360 -13.45 39.29 -7.87
C THR A 360 -13.12 38.43 -6.66
N ALA A 361 -12.06 38.80 -5.91
CA ALA A 361 -11.75 38.19 -4.62
C ALA A 361 -12.93 38.27 -3.63
N GLU A 362 -13.68 39.40 -3.61
CA GLU A 362 -14.85 39.55 -2.75
C GLU A 362 -15.92 38.52 -3.08
N GLN A 363 -16.23 38.32 -4.36
CA GLN A 363 -17.22 37.31 -4.80
C GLN A 363 -16.78 35.88 -4.45
N LEU A 364 -15.48 35.57 -4.64
CA LEU A 364 -14.92 34.29 -4.19
C LEU A 364 -15.10 34.12 -2.68
N GLY A 365 -14.89 35.19 -1.90
CA GLY A 365 -15.13 35.19 -0.46
C GLY A 365 -16.58 34.81 -0.11
N TYR A 366 -17.57 35.42 -0.77
CA TYR A 366 -18.99 35.06 -0.57
C TYR A 366 -19.31 33.62 -0.90
N ILE A 367 -18.71 33.08 -1.99
CA ILE A 367 -18.90 31.69 -2.40
C ILE A 367 -18.31 30.73 -1.36
N LEU A 368 -17.08 30.99 -0.91
CA LEU A 368 -16.41 30.12 0.08
C LEU A 368 -17.15 30.14 1.42
N ASP A 369 -17.63 31.32 1.87
CA ASP A 369 -18.40 31.43 3.09
C ASP A 369 -19.75 30.69 3.00
N ALA A 370 -20.43 30.76 1.84
CA ALA A 370 -21.66 30.01 1.60
C ALA A 370 -21.41 28.49 1.57
N CYS A 371 -20.36 28.03 0.89
CA CYS A 371 -19.98 26.60 0.88
C CYS A 371 -19.62 26.08 2.26
N GLU A 372 -19.04 26.92 3.12
CA GLU A 372 -18.70 26.53 4.49
C GLU A 372 -19.90 26.47 5.41
N ASN A 373 -20.76 27.51 5.36
CA ASN A 373 -21.73 27.77 6.41
C ASN A 373 -23.21 27.57 5.98
N ASP A 374 -23.54 27.71 4.68
CA ASP A 374 -24.91 27.66 4.18
C ASP A 374 -25.26 26.37 3.45
N PHE A 375 -24.27 25.67 2.84
CA PHE A 375 -24.46 24.42 2.13
C PHE A 375 -23.94 23.26 2.98
N GLU A 376 -24.79 22.79 3.91
CA GLU A 376 -24.45 21.77 4.91
C GLU A 376 -24.03 20.45 4.28
N GLU A 377 -24.59 20.12 3.10
CA GLU A 377 -24.28 18.90 2.35
C GLU A 377 -22.85 18.85 1.78
N ILE A 378 -22.16 19.97 1.65
CA ILE A 378 -20.80 20.04 1.10
C ILE A 378 -19.77 19.65 2.16
N ASP A 379 -18.88 18.72 1.82
CA ASP A 379 -17.81 18.21 2.70
C ASP A 379 -16.45 18.84 2.41
N GLY A 380 -16.22 19.28 1.17
CA GLY A 380 -14.98 19.91 0.75
C GLY A 380 -15.17 20.81 -0.47
N ILE A 381 -14.21 21.71 -0.69
CA ILE A 381 -14.29 22.74 -1.72
C ILE A 381 -13.06 22.67 -2.61
N ALA A 382 -13.22 22.49 -3.91
CA ALA A 382 -12.17 22.56 -4.91
C ALA A 382 -12.27 23.90 -5.66
N VAL A 383 -11.24 24.73 -5.57
CA VAL A 383 -11.20 26.03 -6.20
C VAL A 383 -10.27 26.00 -7.39
N ILE A 384 -10.81 26.06 -8.60
CA ILE A 384 -10.04 26.16 -9.84
C ILE A 384 -9.93 27.64 -10.19
N PHE A 385 -8.73 28.19 -10.06
CA PHE A 385 -8.48 29.59 -10.36
C PHE A 385 -7.18 29.76 -11.16
N GLY A 386 -7.31 30.25 -12.37
CA GLY A 386 -6.20 30.69 -13.23
C GLY A 386 -6.28 32.19 -13.51
N SER A 387 -5.42 32.71 -14.36
CA SER A 387 -5.55 34.10 -14.79
C SER A 387 -6.17 34.18 -16.18
N PRO A 388 -7.12 35.10 -16.39
CA PRO A 388 -7.54 35.48 -17.73
C PRO A 388 -6.46 36.26 -18.49
N GLY A 389 -5.31 36.58 -17.85
CA GLY A 389 -4.21 37.32 -18.44
C GLY A 389 -4.45 38.83 -18.62
N LEU A 390 -5.49 39.37 -17.99
CA LEU A 390 -5.91 40.73 -18.19
C LEU A 390 -5.50 41.69 -17.05
N PHE A 391 -5.37 41.18 -15.83
CA PHE A 391 -5.02 41.95 -14.63
C PHE A 391 -4.38 41.07 -13.57
N PRO A 392 -3.59 41.65 -12.61
CA PRO A 392 -3.03 40.91 -11.46
C PRO A 392 -4.14 40.36 -10.55
N ILE A 393 -3.89 39.18 -9.94
CA ILE A 393 -4.87 38.48 -9.09
C ILE A 393 -4.29 38.10 -7.72
N TYR A 394 -3.32 38.86 -7.22
CA TYR A 394 -2.71 38.63 -5.90
C TYR A 394 -3.71 38.61 -4.74
N ASP A 395 -4.74 39.45 -4.82
CA ASP A 395 -5.81 39.56 -3.84
C ASP A 395 -6.63 38.27 -3.73
N VAL A 396 -6.85 37.56 -4.85
CA VAL A 396 -7.54 36.25 -4.88
C VAL A 396 -6.71 35.19 -4.17
N TYR A 397 -5.39 35.13 -4.45
CA TYR A 397 -4.50 34.17 -3.82
C TYR A 397 -4.29 34.43 -2.33
N ALA A 398 -4.24 35.71 -1.92
CA ALA A 398 -4.19 36.12 -0.53
C ALA A 398 -5.48 35.72 0.23
N LEU A 399 -6.66 35.97 -0.36
CA LEU A 399 -7.94 35.52 0.19
C LEU A 399 -7.99 33.98 0.34
N LEU A 400 -7.58 33.24 -0.71
CA LEU A 400 -7.55 31.78 -0.64
C LEU A 400 -6.64 31.29 0.48
N ALA A 401 -5.44 31.87 0.61
CA ALA A 401 -4.51 31.51 1.69
C ALA A 401 -5.11 31.77 3.09
N GLU A 402 -5.89 32.84 3.26
CA GLU A 402 -6.62 33.15 4.50
C GLU A 402 -7.72 32.11 4.75
N LYS A 403 -8.62 31.91 3.77
CA LYS A 403 -9.74 30.98 3.88
C LYS A 403 -9.30 29.53 4.13
N ILE A 404 -8.26 29.07 3.47
CA ILE A 404 -7.67 27.74 3.72
C ILE A 404 -7.27 27.56 5.20
N ARG A 405 -6.73 28.60 5.84
CA ARG A 405 -6.31 28.53 7.25
C ARG A 405 -7.47 28.59 8.23
N THR A 406 -8.58 29.24 7.88
CA THR A 406 -9.68 29.54 8.79
C THR A 406 -10.89 28.66 8.61
N SER A 407 -11.09 28.06 7.43
CA SER A 407 -12.24 27.21 7.11
C SER A 407 -12.22 25.88 7.85
N LYS A 408 -13.41 25.44 8.26
CA LYS A 408 -13.65 24.11 8.89
C LYS A 408 -13.71 22.99 7.86
N LYS A 409 -14.06 23.30 6.61
CA LYS A 409 -14.07 22.38 5.48
C LYS A 409 -12.76 22.52 4.70
N PRO A 410 -12.16 21.44 4.18
CA PRO A 410 -10.96 21.55 3.36
C PRO A 410 -11.23 22.34 2.08
N ILE A 411 -10.36 23.30 1.76
CA ILE A 411 -10.36 24.07 0.53
C ILE A 411 -9.13 23.72 -0.26
N PHE A 412 -9.27 23.16 -1.44
CA PHE A 412 -8.18 22.68 -2.29
C PHE A 412 -7.95 23.65 -3.46
N PRO A 413 -6.83 24.40 -3.48
CA PRO A 413 -6.51 25.33 -4.55
C PRO A 413 -5.92 24.62 -5.77
N ILE A 414 -6.56 24.79 -6.92
CA ILE A 414 -6.12 24.23 -8.20
C ILE A 414 -5.73 25.39 -9.12
N PHE A 415 -4.45 25.50 -9.48
CA PHE A 415 -3.88 26.59 -10.25
C PHE A 415 -3.28 26.10 -11.57
N PRO A 416 -4.07 25.96 -12.65
CA PRO A 416 -3.62 25.38 -13.90
C PRO A 416 -2.75 26.29 -14.77
N SER A 417 -2.61 27.56 -14.44
CA SER A 417 -2.02 28.59 -15.31
C SER A 417 -0.63 29.08 -14.89
N TYR A 418 0.26 28.17 -14.47
CA TYR A 418 1.59 28.54 -13.94
C TYR A 418 2.36 29.57 -14.79
N GLY A 419 2.32 29.46 -16.12
CA GLY A 419 3.05 30.38 -16.99
C GLY A 419 2.65 31.85 -16.88
N TRP A 420 1.38 32.14 -16.58
CA TRP A 420 0.84 33.49 -16.48
C TRP A 420 0.87 34.05 -15.07
N VAL A 421 0.68 33.20 -14.06
CA VAL A 421 0.54 33.63 -12.65
C VAL A 421 1.67 33.09 -11.79
N LYS A 422 2.85 32.95 -12.39
CA LYS A 422 4.02 32.41 -11.71
C LYS A 422 4.36 33.17 -10.42
N GLY A 423 4.31 34.50 -10.46
CA GLY A 423 4.63 35.34 -9.30
C GLY A 423 3.67 35.14 -8.14
N GLU A 424 2.37 35.10 -8.44
CA GLU A 424 1.30 34.86 -7.47
C GLU A 424 1.39 33.47 -6.86
N ILE A 425 1.65 32.44 -7.68
CA ILE A 425 1.82 31.05 -7.19
C ILE A 425 3.08 30.95 -6.32
N GLU A 426 4.22 31.54 -6.74
CA GLU A 426 5.45 31.54 -5.94
C GLU A 426 5.28 32.27 -4.61
N GLU A 427 4.49 33.36 -4.58
CA GLU A 427 4.15 34.06 -3.34
C GLU A 427 3.23 33.20 -2.46
N PHE A 428 2.21 32.54 -3.03
CA PHE A 428 1.34 31.63 -2.32
C PHE A 428 2.12 30.48 -1.67
N VAL A 429 3.04 29.87 -2.43
CA VAL A 429 3.92 28.79 -1.94
C VAL A 429 4.88 29.31 -0.86
N ARG A 430 5.48 30.48 -1.05
CA ARG A 430 6.39 31.10 -0.07
C ARG A 430 5.69 31.37 1.26
N ASN A 431 4.41 31.71 1.21
CA ASN A 431 3.56 31.90 2.39
C ASN A 431 3.04 30.61 3.00
N GLY A 432 3.53 29.43 2.53
CA GLY A 432 3.21 28.11 3.07
C GLY A 432 2.03 27.42 2.40
N GLY A 433 1.51 27.94 1.30
CA GLY A 433 0.45 27.31 0.52
C GLY A 433 0.97 26.10 -0.28
N VAL A 434 0.10 25.09 -0.39
CA VAL A 434 0.28 23.95 -1.28
C VAL A 434 -0.82 23.97 -2.32
N TYR A 435 -0.50 23.79 -3.60
CA TYR A 435 -1.48 23.86 -4.67
C TYR A 435 -1.40 22.65 -5.61
N PHE A 436 -2.43 22.52 -6.44
CA PHE A 436 -2.55 21.46 -7.44
C PHE A 436 -2.52 22.06 -8.85
N PRO A 437 -1.57 21.63 -9.71
CA PRO A 437 -1.43 22.21 -11.05
C PRO A 437 -2.42 21.66 -12.09
N ASP A 438 -3.18 20.62 -11.76
CA ASP A 438 -4.07 19.92 -12.69
C ASP A 438 -5.29 19.38 -11.95
N GLU A 439 -6.47 19.70 -12.43
CA GLU A 439 -7.75 19.36 -11.83
C GLU A 439 -8.09 17.88 -11.91
N VAL A 440 -7.71 17.21 -13.01
CA VAL A 440 -7.99 15.79 -13.21
C VAL A 440 -7.10 14.93 -12.34
N LEU A 441 -5.81 15.25 -12.30
CA LEU A 441 -4.85 14.59 -11.40
C LEU A 441 -5.25 14.79 -9.94
N PHE A 442 -5.68 15.99 -9.56
CA PHE A 442 -6.19 16.28 -8.23
C PHE A 442 -7.45 15.44 -7.92
N GLY A 443 -8.46 15.46 -8.80
CA GLY A 443 -9.70 14.72 -8.62
C GLY A 443 -9.50 13.22 -8.44
N ASN A 444 -8.65 12.62 -9.28
CA ASN A 444 -8.28 11.22 -9.18
C ASN A 444 -7.53 10.90 -7.88
N ALA A 445 -6.60 11.76 -7.47
CA ALA A 445 -5.85 11.59 -6.23
C ALA A 445 -6.74 11.75 -5.00
N LEU A 446 -7.65 12.73 -4.98
CA LEU A 446 -8.60 12.94 -3.89
C LEU A 446 -9.53 11.73 -3.73
N ALA A 447 -10.07 11.22 -4.85
CA ALA A 447 -10.89 10.03 -4.86
C ALA A 447 -10.12 8.80 -4.33
N LYS A 448 -8.86 8.64 -4.70
CA LYS A 448 -8.02 7.56 -4.21
C LYS A 448 -7.77 7.65 -2.71
N VAL A 449 -7.47 8.84 -2.20
CA VAL A 449 -7.33 9.10 -0.75
C VAL A 449 -8.62 8.75 -0.01
N TYR A 450 -9.76 9.22 -0.50
CA TYR A 450 -11.07 8.99 0.12
C TYR A 450 -11.46 7.51 0.16
N ASN A 451 -11.18 6.77 -0.94
CA ASN A 451 -11.54 5.36 -1.07
C ASN A 451 -10.49 4.39 -0.47
N THR A 452 -9.37 4.88 0.06
CA THR A 452 -8.39 4.01 0.73
C THR A 452 -9.01 3.45 2.00
N PRO A 453 -9.00 2.12 2.21
CA PRO A 453 -9.56 1.50 3.41
C PRO A 453 -8.93 2.05 4.69
N ARG A 454 -9.72 2.19 5.73
CA ARG A 454 -9.21 2.53 7.07
C ARG A 454 -8.55 1.31 7.68
N VAL A 455 -7.52 1.55 8.49
CA VAL A 455 -6.87 0.49 9.26
C VAL A 455 -7.83 -0.07 10.29
N GLU A 456 -7.91 -1.39 10.38
CA GLU A 456 -8.72 -2.08 11.37
C GLU A 456 -8.27 -1.74 12.81
N PRO A 457 -9.22 -1.67 13.75
CA PRO A 457 -8.91 -1.60 15.16
C PRO A 457 -8.05 -2.80 15.61
N GLU A 458 -7.24 -2.62 16.65
CA GLU A 458 -6.39 -3.72 17.18
C GLU A 458 -7.20 -4.85 17.82
N ASP A 459 -8.42 -4.56 18.28
CA ASP A 459 -9.36 -5.48 18.91
C ASP A 459 -10.37 -6.10 17.94
N ALA A 460 -10.08 -6.08 16.64
CA ALA A 460 -10.94 -6.68 15.61
C ALA A 460 -11.26 -8.16 15.97
N GLN A 461 -12.54 -8.48 15.99
CA GLN A 461 -13.02 -9.82 16.38
C GLN A 461 -13.00 -10.77 15.19
N PHE A 462 -12.43 -11.95 15.38
CA PHE A 462 -12.41 -13.00 14.39
C PHE A 462 -13.21 -14.22 14.89
N PRO A 463 -13.88 -14.98 14.00
CA PRO A 463 -14.59 -16.20 14.41
C PRO A 463 -13.59 -17.23 14.96
N CYS A 464 -14.01 -17.93 16.00
CA CYS A 464 -13.24 -19.06 16.53
C CYS A 464 -13.20 -20.21 15.50
N VAL A 465 -12.02 -20.84 15.41
CA VAL A 465 -11.79 -22.08 14.66
C VAL A 465 -11.26 -23.15 15.63
N ASP A 466 -11.48 -24.42 15.33
CA ASP A 466 -10.94 -25.51 16.12
C ASP A 466 -9.44 -25.71 15.79
N VAL A 467 -8.61 -24.97 16.51
CA VAL A 467 -7.14 -24.96 16.29
C VAL A 467 -6.54 -26.35 16.49
N GLU A 468 -6.98 -27.11 17.50
CA GLU A 468 -6.44 -28.42 17.81
C GLU A 468 -6.73 -29.41 16.67
N ARG A 469 -7.97 -29.44 16.18
CA ARG A 469 -8.36 -30.30 15.06
C ARG A 469 -7.64 -29.91 13.77
N ILE A 470 -7.56 -28.60 13.44
CA ILE A 470 -6.80 -28.10 12.28
C ILE A 470 -5.33 -28.57 12.36
N ARG A 471 -4.68 -28.33 13.51
CA ARG A 471 -3.27 -28.71 13.68
C ARG A 471 -3.05 -30.24 13.63
N SER A 472 -3.99 -31.03 14.15
CA SER A 472 -3.95 -32.48 14.07
C SER A 472 -3.94 -32.97 12.62
N VAL A 473 -4.85 -32.45 11.79
CA VAL A 473 -4.92 -32.82 10.36
C VAL A 473 -3.63 -32.41 9.62
N ILE A 474 -3.16 -31.19 9.84
CA ILE A 474 -1.94 -30.67 9.18
C ILE A 474 -0.70 -31.45 9.59
N ASN A 475 -0.53 -31.73 10.88
CA ASN A 475 0.63 -32.48 11.39
C ASN A 475 0.66 -33.92 10.85
N GLY A 476 -0.51 -34.55 10.70
CA GLY A 476 -0.66 -35.89 10.11
C GLY A 476 -0.59 -35.93 8.59
N ALA A 477 -0.59 -34.78 7.90
CA ALA A 477 -0.50 -34.72 6.44
C ALA A 477 0.95 -34.73 5.94
N GLY A 478 1.18 -35.27 4.75
CA GLY A 478 2.40 -35.08 3.96
C GLY A 478 2.31 -33.87 3.05
N ASN A 479 3.39 -33.56 2.32
CA ASN A 479 3.37 -32.59 1.23
C ASN A 479 2.49 -33.09 0.08
N GLY A 480 1.78 -32.19 -0.60
CA GLY A 480 0.91 -32.49 -1.73
C GLY A 480 -0.55 -32.18 -1.44
N TYR A 481 -1.44 -32.60 -2.32
CA TYR A 481 -2.88 -32.43 -2.16
C TYR A 481 -3.43 -33.36 -1.07
N LEU A 482 -4.33 -32.82 -0.26
CA LEU A 482 -5.03 -33.57 0.78
C LEU A 482 -6.11 -34.47 0.17
N SER A 483 -6.39 -35.60 0.87
CA SER A 483 -7.57 -36.44 0.56
C SER A 483 -8.86 -35.72 0.90
N PRO A 484 -10.00 -36.09 0.26
CA PRO A 484 -11.30 -35.50 0.56
C PRO A 484 -11.66 -35.50 2.05
N ASP A 485 -11.45 -36.61 2.77
CA ASP A 485 -11.75 -36.70 4.21
C ASP A 485 -10.99 -35.67 5.04
N ARG A 486 -9.70 -35.47 4.75
CA ARG A 486 -8.88 -34.46 5.44
C ARG A 486 -9.30 -33.04 5.10
N ILE A 487 -9.74 -32.79 3.85
CA ILE A 487 -10.30 -31.52 3.43
C ILE A 487 -11.59 -31.26 4.23
N HIS A 488 -12.49 -32.24 4.33
CA HIS A 488 -13.72 -32.13 5.10
C HIS A 488 -13.43 -31.82 6.57
N ASP A 489 -12.48 -32.51 7.18
CA ASP A 489 -12.06 -32.27 8.56
C ASP A 489 -11.56 -30.84 8.77
N LEU A 490 -10.78 -30.28 7.82
CA LEU A 490 -10.30 -28.89 7.88
C LEU A 490 -11.43 -27.87 7.71
N LEU A 491 -12.34 -28.09 6.76
CA LEU A 491 -13.49 -27.20 6.53
C LEU A 491 -14.41 -27.19 7.75
N ASP A 492 -14.73 -28.36 8.30
CA ASP A 492 -15.57 -28.50 9.50
C ASP A 492 -14.90 -27.84 10.72
N ALA A 493 -13.60 -28.07 10.93
CA ALA A 493 -12.82 -27.45 12.02
C ALA A 493 -12.72 -25.92 11.90
N ALA A 494 -12.72 -25.39 10.67
CA ALA A 494 -12.79 -23.97 10.41
C ALA A 494 -14.21 -23.39 10.47
N GLY A 495 -15.23 -24.25 10.52
CA GLY A 495 -16.66 -23.88 10.49
C GLY A 495 -17.08 -23.35 9.10
N ILE A 496 -16.46 -23.83 8.03
CA ILE A 496 -16.83 -23.51 6.64
C ILE A 496 -17.91 -24.49 6.21
N ALA A 497 -19.08 -23.99 5.81
CA ALA A 497 -20.18 -24.82 5.36
C ALA A 497 -19.80 -25.55 4.07
N ARG A 498 -20.03 -26.87 4.03
CA ARG A 498 -19.80 -27.72 2.87
C ARG A 498 -21.02 -28.59 2.56
N ALA A 499 -21.16 -29.00 1.33
CA ALA A 499 -22.20 -29.93 0.93
C ALA A 499 -22.06 -31.26 1.70
N LYS A 500 -23.17 -31.82 2.10
CA LYS A 500 -23.20 -33.20 2.64
C LYS A 500 -22.83 -34.12 1.48
N GLU A 501 -21.83 -34.93 1.66
CA GLU A 501 -21.40 -35.91 0.69
C GLU A 501 -20.72 -37.10 1.36
N GLY A 502 -20.68 -38.21 0.64
CA GLY A 502 -20.02 -39.43 1.07
C GLY A 502 -19.81 -40.37 -0.10
N THR A 503 -18.92 -41.32 0.08
CA THR A 503 -18.54 -42.31 -0.94
C THR A 503 -18.98 -43.68 -0.50
N ALA A 504 -19.60 -44.47 -1.39
CA ALA A 504 -20.06 -45.83 -1.15
C ALA A 504 -19.48 -46.76 -2.22
N ASP A 505 -19.01 -47.94 -1.82
CA ASP A 505 -18.57 -49.00 -2.72
C ASP A 505 -19.57 -50.16 -2.82
N SER A 506 -20.63 -50.15 -1.99
CA SER A 506 -21.71 -51.11 -1.98
C SER A 506 -23.07 -50.42 -2.12
N GLU A 507 -24.06 -51.18 -2.64
CA GLU A 507 -25.42 -50.71 -2.84
C GLU A 507 -26.11 -50.38 -1.50
N ALA A 508 -25.85 -51.19 -0.46
CA ALA A 508 -26.41 -50.98 0.87
C ALA A 508 -25.92 -49.68 1.49
N GLU A 509 -24.64 -49.44 1.45
CA GLU A 509 -24.00 -48.22 1.94
C GLU A 509 -24.44 -46.99 1.14
N CYS A 510 -24.58 -47.14 -0.20
CA CYS A 510 -25.06 -46.08 -1.08
C CYS A 510 -26.50 -45.65 -0.70
N LEU A 511 -27.37 -46.59 -0.36
CA LEU A 511 -28.73 -46.31 0.10
C LEU A 511 -28.75 -45.65 1.48
N GLU A 512 -27.94 -46.12 2.41
CA GLU A 512 -27.81 -45.53 3.74
C GLU A 512 -27.38 -44.07 3.65
N LEU A 513 -26.34 -43.84 2.87
CA LEU A 513 -25.82 -42.50 2.61
C LEU A 513 -26.82 -41.59 1.90
N ALA A 514 -27.61 -42.11 0.96
CA ALA A 514 -28.66 -41.34 0.29
C ALA A 514 -29.76 -40.89 1.27
N ARG A 515 -30.10 -41.71 2.25
CA ARG A 515 -31.08 -41.37 3.32
C ARG A 515 -30.51 -40.29 4.27
N GLU A 516 -29.22 -40.38 4.59
CA GLU A 516 -28.53 -39.40 5.45
C GLU A 516 -28.40 -38.04 4.77
N ILE A 517 -28.00 -38.00 3.50
CA ILE A 517 -27.84 -36.77 2.71
C ILE A 517 -29.21 -36.13 2.42
N GLY A 518 -30.21 -36.94 2.08
CA GLY A 518 -31.55 -36.50 1.63
C GLY A 518 -31.61 -36.23 0.13
N PHE A 519 -32.86 -36.10 -0.36
CA PHE A 519 -33.12 -35.85 -1.78
C PHE A 519 -33.55 -34.42 -2.05
N PRO A 520 -33.27 -33.86 -3.23
CA PRO A 520 -32.52 -34.45 -4.35
C PRO A 520 -31.02 -34.48 -4.12
N LEU A 521 -30.34 -35.46 -4.72
CA LEU A 521 -28.92 -35.63 -4.62
C LEU A 521 -28.24 -35.79 -6.00
N VAL A 522 -26.90 -35.66 -6.01
CA VAL A 522 -26.04 -35.89 -7.16
C VAL A 522 -25.24 -37.15 -6.93
N MET A 523 -25.11 -38.00 -7.96
CA MET A 523 -24.21 -39.14 -7.94
C MET A 523 -23.04 -38.94 -8.90
N LYS A 524 -21.84 -39.29 -8.46
CA LYS A 524 -20.60 -39.15 -9.27
C LYS A 524 -19.73 -40.39 -9.12
N VAL A 525 -19.16 -40.90 -10.22
CA VAL A 525 -18.17 -41.99 -10.14
C VAL A 525 -16.88 -41.53 -9.46
N VAL A 526 -16.23 -42.44 -8.71
CA VAL A 526 -14.91 -42.25 -8.12
C VAL A 526 -13.92 -43.18 -8.84
N GLY A 527 -12.84 -42.60 -9.39
CA GLY A 527 -11.84 -43.29 -10.19
C GLY A 527 -11.52 -42.54 -11.48
N PRO A 528 -12.43 -42.47 -12.46
CA PRO A 528 -12.19 -41.75 -13.71
C PRO A 528 -11.88 -40.26 -13.53
N VAL A 529 -10.90 -39.76 -14.32
CA VAL A 529 -10.45 -38.36 -14.24
C VAL A 529 -11.51 -37.40 -14.86
N HIS A 530 -12.12 -37.79 -16.00
CA HIS A 530 -13.13 -37.00 -16.71
C HIS A 530 -14.53 -37.61 -16.51
N LYS A 531 -15.10 -37.40 -15.33
CA LYS A 531 -16.35 -38.05 -14.88
C LYS A 531 -17.54 -37.76 -15.80
N SER A 532 -17.68 -36.57 -16.30
CA SER A 532 -18.80 -36.15 -17.16
C SER A 532 -18.73 -36.81 -18.54
N ASP A 533 -17.53 -36.97 -19.11
CA ASP A 533 -17.34 -37.50 -20.45
C ASP A 533 -17.69 -39.00 -20.56
N VAL A 534 -17.59 -39.70 -19.43
CA VAL A 534 -17.93 -41.12 -19.36
C VAL A 534 -19.34 -41.38 -18.85
N GLY A 535 -20.18 -40.34 -18.72
CA GLY A 535 -21.53 -40.48 -18.17
C GLY A 535 -21.54 -40.80 -16.66
N GLY A 536 -20.46 -40.44 -15.98
CA GLY A 536 -20.22 -40.72 -14.57
C GLY A 536 -20.80 -39.69 -13.60
N VAL A 537 -21.68 -38.79 -14.04
CA VAL A 537 -22.37 -37.79 -13.22
C VAL A 537 -23.88 -37.88 -13.49
N VAL A 538 -24.68 -38.00 -12.42
CA VAL A 538 -26.14 -37.96 -12.50
C VAL A 538 -26.66 -36.92 -11.53
N LEU A 539 -27.41 -35.96 -12.07
CA LEU A 539 -28.03 -34.89 -11.31
C LEU A 539 -29.52 -35.23 -11.00
N ASN A 540 -30.07 -34.58 -9.98
CA ASN A 540 -31.49 -34.59 -9.68
C ASN A 540 -32.04 -36.02 -9.37
N VAL A 541 -31.24 -36.80 -8.65
CA VAL A 541 -31.67 -38.12 -8.13
C VAL A 541 -32.62 -37.87 -6.98
N ARG A 542 -33.89 -38.37 -7.09
CA ARG A 542 -34.99 -38.00 -6.19
C ARG A 542 -35.51 -39.13 -5.33
N ASP A 543 -35.09 -40.36 -5.58
CA ASP A 543 -35.59 -41.54 -4.89
C ASP A 543 -34.57 -42.67 -4.83
N GLU A 544 -34.78 -43.61 -3.92
CA GLU A 544 -33.92 -44.75 -3.66
C GLU A 544 -33.82 -45.71 -4.88
N GLU A 545 -34.89 -45.87 -5.65
CA GLU A 545 -34.88 -46.72 -6.83
C GLU A 545 -33.90 -46.21 -7.89
N THR A 546 -33.91 -44.90 -8.07
CA THR A 546 -32.93 -44.21 -8.98
C THR A 546 -31.51 -44.36 -8.44
N VAL A 547 -31.28 -44.24 -7.14
CA VAL A 547 -29.96 -44.44 -6.52
C VAL A 547 -29.42 -45.82 -6.84
N VAL A 548 -30.23 -46.90 -6.62
CA VAL A 548 -29.79 -48.27 -6.87
C VAL A 548 -29.49 -48.51 -8.36
N ARG A 549 -30.39 -48.03 -9.23
CA ARG A 549 -30.19 -48.17 -10.69
C ARG A 549 -28.92 -47.50 -11.17
N GLU A 550 -28.70 -46.24 -10.77
CA GLU A 550 -27.53 -45.47 -11.17
C GLU A 550 -26.24 -46.00 -10.52
N PHE A 551 -26.28 -46.45 -9.26
CA PHE A 551 -25.13 -47.07 -8.62
C PHE A 551 -24.65 -48.29 -9.42
N ARG A 552 -25.57 -49.22 -9.76
CA ARG A 552 -25.24 -50.41 -10.57
C ARG A 552 -24.64 -50.04 -11.93
N ARG A 553 -25.19 -49.00 -12.60
CA ARG A 553 -24.71 -48.50 -13.89
C ARG A 553 -23.33 -47.91 -13.76
N MET A 554 -23.12 -47.05 -12.75
CA MET A 554 -21.86 -46.32 -12.53
C MET A 554 -20.69 -47.26 -12.15
N MET A 555 -20.95 -48.30 -11.37
CA MET A 555 -19.94 -49.28 -11.00
C MET A 555 -19.47 -50.16 -12.17
N GLN A 556 -20.16 -50.12 -13.34
CA GLN A 556 -19.71 -50.74 -14.57
C GLN A 556 -18.82 -49.83 -15.44
N ILE A 557 -18.70 -48.55 -15.12
CA ILE A 557 -17.83 -47.62 -15.83
C ILE A 557 -16.38 -48.00 -15.53
N LYS A 558 -15.56 -48.10 -16.58
CA LYS A 558 -14.16 -48.48 -16.46
C LYS A 558 -13.42 -47.62 -15.43
N ASP A 559 -12.60 -48.23 -14.62
CA ASP A 559 -11.77 -47.62 -13.57
C ASP A 559 -12.58 -47.01 -12.40
N THR A 560 -13.89 -47.25 -12.31
CA THR A 560 -14.71 -46.87 -11.17
C THR A 560 -14.59 -47.90 -10.06
N TYR A 561 -14.28 -47.43 -8.82
CA TYR A 561 -14.19 -48.29 -7.65
C TYR A 561 -15.21 -47.92 -6.54
N ALA A 562 -15.86 -46.75 -6.66
CA ALA A 562 -16.90 -46.31 -5.75
C ALA A 562 -17.81 -45.25 -6.41
N VAL A 563 -18.93 -44.94 -5.78
CA VAL A 563 -19.81 -43.84 -6.20
C VAL A 563 -19.93 -42.85 -5.04
N MET A 564 -19.70 -41.58 -5.37
CA MET A 564 -19.92 -40.47 -4.44
C MET A 564 -21.37 -39.99 -4.58
N LEU A 565 -22.03 -39.79 -3.47
CA LEU A 565 -23.32 -39.11 -3.36
C LEU A 565 -23.09 -37.74 -2.73
N ALA A 566 -23.72 -36.72 -3.24
CA ALA A 566 -23.64 -35.38 -2.71
C ALA A 566 -25.00 -34.68 -2.71
N GLN A 567 -25.24 -33.83 -1.75
CA GLN A 567 -26.42 -32.97 -1.67
C GLN A 567 -26.49 -32.10 -2.95
N GLN A 568 -27.67 -32.07 -3.58
CA GLN A 568 -27.85 -31.18 -4.74
C GLN A 568 -28.26 -29.80 -4.27
N LEU A 569 -27.31 -28.88 -4.36
CA LEU A 569 -27.49 -27.46 -4.04
C LEU A 569 -27.81 -26.66 -5.31
N ARG A 570 -28.43 -25.50 -5.13
CA ARG A 570 -28.67 -24.50 -6.18
C ARG A 570 -28.28 -23.14 -5.65
N GLY A 571 -27.74 -22.30 -6.53
CA GLY A 571 -27.34 -20.95 -6.17
C GLY A 571 -26.42 -20.36 -7.20
N THR A 572 -25.99 -19.14 -6.96
CA THR A 572 -24.94 -18.46 -7.72
C THR A 572 -23.58 -19.04 -7.35
N GLU A 573 -22.81 -19.42 -8.36
CA GLU A 573 -21.44 -19.90 -8.13
C GLU A 573 -20.53 -18.75 -7.71
N VAL A 574 -19.95 -18.87 -6.52
CA VAL A 574 -18.93 -17.97 -5.99
C VAL A 574 -17.65 -18.75 -5.68
N PHE A 575 -16.57 -18.03 -5.52
CA PHE A 575 -15.21 -18.57 -5.35
C PHE A 575 -14.53 -17.97 -4.14
N ILE A 576 -13.78 -18.79 -3.39
CA ILE A 576 -12.81 -18.36 -2.37
C ILE A 576 -11.55 -19.18 -2.56
N GLY A 577 -10.43 -18.50 -2.75
CA GLY A 577 -9.10 -19.11 -2.81
C GLY A 577 -8.16 -18.52 -1.77
N ALA A 578 -7.11 -19.28 -1.44
CA ALA A 578 -6.00 -18.76 -0.66
C ALA A 578 -4.69 -19.32 -1.19
N LYS A 579 -3.63 -18.48 -1.17
CA LYS A 579 -2.31 -18.87 -1.62
C LYS A 579 -1.23 -18.21 -0.75
N ARG A 580 -0.21 -18.97 -0.40
CA ARG A 580 0.95 -18.45 0.33
C ARG A 580 1.88 -17.70 -0.63
N GLU A 581 2.16 -16.43 -0.31
CA GLU A 581 3.03 -15.55 -1.11
C GLU A 581 4.27 -15.16 -0.30
N GLY A 582 5.24 -16.06 -0.25
CA GLY A 582 6.54 -15.82 0.40
C GLY A 582 6.42 -15.31 1.83
N GLY A 583 7.19 -14.29 2.18
CA GLY A 583 7.18 -13.66 3.50
C GLY A 583 5.93 -12.85 3.83
N PHE A 584 5.03 -12.60 2.85
CA PHE A 584 3.75 -11.90 3.07
C PHE A 584 2.68 -12.77 3.78
N GLY A 585 2.88 -14.09 3.85
CA GLY A 585 1.87 -15.00 4.36
C GLY A 585 0.84 -15.36 3.28
N HIS A 586 -0.44 -15.50 3.66
CA HIS A 586 -1.49 -15.92 2.72
C HIS A 586 -2.28 -14.75 2.17
N ILE A 587 -2.45 -14.76 0.85
CA ILE A 587 -3.42 -13.92 0.15
C ILE A 587 -4.71 -14.73 0.05
N VAL A 588 -5.82 -14.15 0.49
CA VAL A 588 -7.18 -14.67 0.34
C VAL A 588 -7.84 -13.95 -0.81
N MET A 589 -8.53 -14.69 -1.67
CA MET A 589 -9.18 -14.20 -2.88
C MET A 589 -10.66 -14.55 -2.84
N CYS A 590 -11.53 -13.68 -3.35
CA CYS A 590 -12.94 -13.98 -3.55
C CYS A 590 -13.47 -13.39 -4.85
N GLY A 591 -14.52 -14.00 -5.42
CA GLY A 591 -15.14 -13.58 -6.66
C GLY A 591 -16.30 -14.47 -7.09
N LEU A 592 -16.77 -14.30 -8.34
CA LEU A 592 -17.68 -15.27 -8.95
C LEU A 592 -16.92 -16.54 -9.32
N GLY A 593 -17.56 -17.69 -9.09
CA GLY A 593 -17.02 -19.02 -9.37
C GLY A 593 -17.29 -19.51 -10.80
N GLY A 594 -16.98 -20.81 -11.02
CA GLY A 594 -17.23 -21.48 -12.28
C GLY A 594 -16.51 -20.83 -13.46
N ILE A 595 -17.17 -20.78 -14.61
CA ILE A 595 -16.62 -20.21 -15.84
C ILE A 595 -16.32 -18.70 -15.76
N PHE A 596 -16.95 -18.00 -14.83
CA PHE A 596 -16.78 -16.56 -14.69
C PHE A 596 -15.37 -16.16 -14.21
N ILE A 597 -14.73 -16.97 -13.37
CA ILE A 597 -13.37 -16.69 -12.90
C ILE A 597 -12.36 -16.75 -14.04
N GLU A 598 -12.55 -17.69 -14.99
CA GLU A 598 -11.65 -17.87 -16.13
C GLU A 598 -11.80 -16.74 -17.15
N VAL A 599 -13.03 -16.29 -17.39
CA VAL A 599 -13.37 -15.32 -18.43
C VAL A 599 -13.23 -13.88 -17.93
N LEU A 600 -13.82 -13.55 -16.78
CA LEU A 600 -13.89 -12.17 -16.27
C LEU A 600 -12.69 -11.78 -15.42
N LYS A 601 -12.03 -12.75 -14.77
CA LYS A 601 -10.91 -12.51 -13.81
C LYS A 601 -11.25 -11.44 -12.78
N ASP A 602 -12.54 -11.37 -12.40
CA ASP A 602 -13.03 -10.39 -11.42
C ASP A 602 -12.88 -10.96 -10.02
N VAL A 603 -11.71 -10.74 -9.46
CA VAL A 603 -11.29 -11.26 -8.16
C VAL A 603 -10.74 -10.12 -7.32
N ASN A 604 -11.17 -10.02 -6.08
CA ASN A 604 -10.57 -9.17 -5.09
C ASN A 604 -9.74 -9.98 -4.09
N VAL A 605 -8.73 -9.33 -3.53
CA VAL A 605 -7.74 -9.98 -2.66
C VAL A 605 -7.62 -9.26 -1.33
N GLY A 606 -7.30 -10.01 -0.27
CA GLY A 606 -6.97 -9.52 1.06
C GLY A 606 -5.80 -10.31 1.64
N LEU A 607 -5.04 -9.70 2.56
CA LEU A 607 -3.97 -10.37 3.28
C LEU A 607 -4.53 -11.00 4.56
N ALA A 608 -4.30 -12.29 4.77
CA ALA A 608 -4.78 -13.00 5.96
C ALA A 608 -4.10 -12.49 7.26
N PRO A 609 -4.85 -12.38 8.38
CA PRO A 609 -6.27 -12.62 8.54
C PRO A 609 -7.12 -11.48 7.95
N VAL A 610 -8.18 -11.80 7.22
CA VAL A 610 -9.13 -10.84 6.64
C VAL A 610 -10.24 -10.59 7.65
N SER A 611 -10.51 -9.33 7.99
CA SER A 611 -11.61 -8.98 8.90
C SER A 611 -12.97 -9.05 8.18
N PRO A 612 -14.09 -9.08 8.92
CA PRO A 612 -15.42 -9.02 8.31
C PRO A 612 -15.65 -7.79 7.44
N ASP A 613 -15.15 -6.61 7.84
CA ASP A 613 -15.30 -5.39 7.08
C ASP A 613 -14.42 -5.38 5.83
N GLU A 614 -13.18 -5.90 5.92
CA GLU A 614 -12.29 -6.11 4.78
C GLU A 614 -12.91 -7.11 3.77
N ALA A 615 -13.45 -8.24 4.23
CA ALA A 615 -14.15 -9.22 3.40
C ALA A 615 -15.36 -8.61 2.68
N ARG A 616 -16.17 -7.82 3.41
CA ARG A 616 -17.31 -7.10 2.83
C ARG A 616 -16.87 -6.10 1.78
N ALA A 617 -15.79 -5.37 2.02
CA ALA A 617 -15.22 -4.45 1.05
C ALA A 617 -14.69 -5.18 -0.20
N MET A 618 -14.05 -6.36 -0.02
CA MET A 618 -13.62 -7.20 -1.13
C MET A 618 -14.80 -7.64 -1.99
N ILE A 619 -15.88 -8.14 -1.39
CA ILE A 619 -17.08 -8.63 -2.10
C ILE A 619 -17.76 -7.47 -2.85
N ARG A 620 -18.01 -6.35 -2.16
CA ARG A 620 -18.65 -5.16 -2.76
C ARG A 620 -17.82 -4.45 -3.82
N GLY A 621 -16.52 -4.63 -3.78
CA GLY A 621 -15.58 -4.11 -4.77
C GLY A 621 -15.52 -4.89 -6.08
N LEU A 622 -16.16 -6.06 -6.19
CA LEU A 622 -16.22 -6.83 -7.42
C LEU A 622 -17.03 -6.08 -8.50
N LYS A 623 -16.56 -6.09 -9.72
CA LYS A 623 -17.31 -5.55 -10.87
C LYS A 623 -18.64 -6.30 -11.06
N SER A 624 -18.63 -7.58 -10.76
CA SER A 624 -19.77 -8.49 -10.81
C SER A 624 -20.67 -8.44 -9.57
N TYR A 625 -20.46 -7.52 -8.63
CA TYR A 625 -21.22 -7.45 -7.37
C TYR A 625 -22.75 -7.43 -7.56
N LYS A 626 -23.23 -6.79 -8.65
CA LYS A 626 -24.66 -6.81 -8.99
C LYS A 626 -25.22 -8.21 -9.24
N ILE A 627 -24.40 -9.17 -9.68
CA ILE A 627 -24.83 -10.57 -9.85
C ILE A 627 -25.03 -11.21 -8.48
N ILE A 628 -24.13 -10.91 -7.52
CA ILE A 628 -24.24 -11.36 -6.13
C ILE A 628 -25.51 -10.82 -5.47
N GLN A 629 -25.91 -9.59 -5.78
CA GLN A 629 -27.15 -8.99 -5.30
C GLN A 629 -28.43 -9.58 -5.93
N GLY A 630 -28.28 -10.40 -6.98
CA GLY A 630 -29.39 -10.99 -7.73
C GLY A 630 -29.85 -10.09 -8.89
N VAL A 631 -29.89 -10.64 -10.09
CA VAL A 631 -30.34 -9.96 -11.32
C VAL A 631 -31.34 -10.81 -12.09
N ARG A 632 -32.31 -10.17 -12.73
CA ARG A 632 -33.27 -10.82 -13.66
C ARG A 632 -33.98 -12.06 -13.07
N GLY A 633 -34.38 -12.01 -11.79
CA GLY A 633 -35.10 -13.10 -11.14
C GLY A 633 -34.21 -14.20 -10.54
N GLN A 634 -32.91 -14.06 -10.61
CA GLN A 634 -31.99 -14.90 -9.83
C GLN A 634 -32.02 -14.47 -8.36
N GLU A 635 -31.96 -15.44 -7.45
CA GLU A 635 -31.86 -15.17 -6.02
C GLU A 635 -30.51 -14.53 -5.67
N PRO A 636 -30.48 -13.55 -4.75
CA PRO A 636 -29.23 -13.01 -4.25
C PRO A 636 -28.45 -14.03 -3.45
N VAL A 637 -27.14 -13.89 -3.43
CA VAL A 637 -26.26 -14.57 -2.48
C VAL A 637 -26.37 -13.88 -1.13
N ASN A 638 -26.46 -14.63 -0.03
CA ASN A 638 -26.36 -14.08 1.31
C ASN A 638 -24.96 -13.48 1.54
N GLU A 639 -24.88 -12.15 1.49
CA GLU A 639 -23.61 -11.43 1.61
C GLU A 639 -22.92 -11.75 2.94
N GLU A 640 -23.64 -11.78 4.07
CA GLU A 640 -23.05 -12.04 5.38
C GLU A 640 -22.48 -13.46 5.49
N LYS A 641 -23.13 -14.44 4.86
CA LYS A 641 -22.60 -15.80 4.78
C LYS A 641 -21.39 -15.91 3.87
N PHE A 642 -21.34 -15.12 2.81
CA PHE A 642 -20.17 -15.05 1.95
C PHE A 642 -19.00 -14.37 2.68
N VAL A 643 -19.25 -13.26 3.39
CA VAL A 643 -18.26 -12.61 4.26
C VAL A 643 -17.74 -13.60 5.30
N GLU A 644 -18.64 -14.31 6.01
CA GLU A 644 -18.27 -15.31 7.01
C GLU A 644 -17.34 -16.39 6.41
N ALA A 645 -17.65 -16.91 5.22
CA ALA A 645 -16.83 -17.92 4.55
C ALA A 645 -15.43 -17.40 4.22
N VAL A 646 -15.31 -16.18 3.69
CA VAL A 646 -14.00 -15.54 3.39
C VAL A 646 -13.17 -15.39 4.67
N VAL A 647 -13.78 -14.90 5.75
CA VAL A 647 -13.11 -14.71 7.03
C VAL A 647 -12.64 -16.05 7.61
N ARG A 648 -13.49 -17.10 7.57
CA ARG A 648 -13.14 -18.45 8.06
C ARG A 648 -12.01 -19.09 7.26
N VAL A 649 -11.99 -18.93 5.93
CA VAL A 649 -10.85 -19.35 5.09
C VAL A 649 -9.58 -18.62 5.52
N SER A 650 -9.64 -17.32 5.77
CA SER A 650 -8.49 -16.55 6.20
C SER A 650 -7.95 -16.99 7.56
N MET A 651 -8.84 -17.37 8.49
CA MET A 651 -8.46 -17.92 9.80
C MET A 651 -7.89 -19.33 9.70
N LEU A 652 -8.40 -20.16 8.79
CA LEU A 652 -7.87 -21.49 8.52
C LEU A 652 -6.40 -21.41 8.05
N VAL A 653 -6.12 -20.58 7.04
CA VAL A 653 -4.74 -20.45 6.50
C VAL A 653 -3.78 -19.75 7.47
N ARG A 654 -4.29 -18.89 8.35
CA ARG A 654 -3.50 -18.32 9.46
C ARG A 654 -3.12 -19.39 10.48
N THR A 655 -4.04 -20.30 10.81
CA THR A 655 -3.82 -21.40 11.76
C THR A 655 -2.95 -22.49 11.17
N ALA A 656 -2.97 -22.65 9.86
CA ALA A 656 -2.26 -23.68 9.09
C ALA A 656 -1.35 -23.06 8.01
N PRO A 657 -0.23 -22.41 8.39
CA PRO A 657 0.67 -21.74 7.43
C PRO A 657 1.32 -22.71 6.43
N GLU A 658 1.25 -24.02 6.65
CA GLU A 658 1.68 -25.08 5.73
C GLU A 658 0.75 -25.26 4.53
N ILE A 659 -0.45 -24.72 4.54
CA ILE A 659 -1.31 -24.67 3.35
C ILE A 659 -0.62 -23.78 2.32
N PHE A 660 -0.17 -24.38 1.22
CA PHE A 660 0.48 -23.65 0.13
C PHE A 660 -0.57 -22.95 -0.76
N GLU A 661 -1.62 -23.69 -1.10
CA GLU A 661 -2.75 -23.18 -1.85
C GLU A 661 -4.05 -23.89 -1.42
N MET A 662 -5.13 -23.17 -1.49
CA MET A 662 -6.49 -23.63 -1.21
C MET A 662 -7.44 -23.04 -2.23
N ASP A 663 -8.36 -23.84 -2.73
CA ASP A 663 -9.34 -23.45 -3.73
C ASP A 663 -10.71 -24.07 -3.34
N LEU A 664 -11.68 -23.20 -3.09
CA LEU A 664 -13.08 -23.55 -2.93
C LEU A 664 -13.82 -23.06 -4.17
N ASN A 665 -14.07 -23.93 -5.14
CA ASN A 665 -14.64 -23.55 -6.43
C ASN A 665 -15.40 -24.73 -7.10
N PRO A 666 -16.76 -24.64 -7.14
CA PRO A 666 -17.56 -23.52 -6.64
C PRO A 666 -17.97 -23.65 -5.18
N LEU A 667 -18.30 -22.50 -4.57
CA LEU A 667 -19.29 -22.46 -3.51
C LEU A 667 -20.62 -22.05 -4.16
N LEU A 668 -21.74 -22.61 -3.68
CA LEU A 668 -23.08 -22.22 -4.12
C LEU A 668 -23.71 -21.30 -3.07
N GLY A 669 -24.03 -20.08 -3.48
CA GLY A 669 -24.65 -19.06 -2.65
C GLY A 669 -26.11 -18.81 -3.05
N ASN A 670 -27.00 -18.81 -2.06
CA ASN A 670 -28.40 -18.43 -2.16
C ASN A 670 -28.77 -17.45 -1.03
N ARG A 671 -30.05 -17.18 -0.80
CA ARG A 671 -30.51 -16.25 0.25
C ARG A 671 -30.15 -16.68 1.68
N ASP A 672 -29.99 -17.96 1.91
CA ASP A 672 -29.88 -18.52 3.26
C ASP A 672 -28.43 -18.88 3.60
N GLU A 673 -27.67 -19.37 2.62
CA GLU A 673 -26.37 -20.01 2.86
C GLU A 673 -25.38 -19.81 1.70
N VAL A 674 -24.09 -20.02 2.01
CA VAL A 674 -23.00 -20.16 1.06
C VAL A 674 -22.24 -21.44 1.41
N VAL A 675 -22.26 -22.42 0.50
CA VAL A 675 -21.85 -23.80 0.79
C VAL A 675 -20.79 -24.26 -0.21
N ALA A 676 -19.63 -24.73 0.24
CA ALA A 676 -18.58 -25.29 -0.60
C ALA A 676 -19.03 -26.64 -1.20
N VAL A 677 -18.88 -26.78 -2.52
CA VAL A 677 -19.25 -27.99 -3.27
C VAL A 677 -18.02 -28.72 -3.80
N ASP A 678 -16.95 -28.00 -4.08
CA ASP A 678 -15.65 -28.56 -4.42
C ASP A 678 -14.55 -27.82 -3.68
N ALA A 679 -13.57 -28.55 -3.19
CA ALA A 679 -12.46 -28.01 -2.43
C ALA A 679 -11.16 -28.74 -2.75
N ARG A 680 -10.08 -27.98 -2.91
CA ARG A 680 -8.73 -28.50 -3.08
C ARG A 680 -7.80 -27.79 -2.12
N ILE A 681 -6.99 -28.54 -1.39
CA ILE A 681 -6.00 -27.99 -0.46
C ILE A 681 -4.68 -28.70 -0.67
N ARG A 682 -3.62 -27.95 -0.91
CA ARG A 682 -2.25 -28.45 -1.05
C ARG A 682 -1.41 -28.00 0.14
N ILE A 683 -0.73 -28.95 0.73
CA ILE A 683 0.20 -28.73 1.85
C ILE A 683 1.64 -28.71 1.33
N GLU A 684 2.40 -27.78 1.84
CA GLU A 684 3.85 -27.70 1.65
C GLU A 684 4.49 -27.33 2.98
N LYS A 685 5.01 -28.36 3.68
CA LYS A 685 5.69 -28.15 4.95
C LYS A 685 7.00 -27.42 4.70
N LEU A 686 7.22 -26.34 5.42
CA LEU A 686 8.48 -25.60 5.40
C LEU A 686 9.59 -26.57 5.84
N SER A 687 10.58 -26.80 5.00
CA SER A 687 11.78 -27.51 5.42
C SER A 687 12.50 -26.65 6.46
N LEU A 688 13.07 -27.29 7.50
CA LEU A 688 13.85 -26.62 8.56
C LEU A 688 15.03 -25.79 8.01
N ILE A 689 15.40 -25.98 6.75
CA ILE A 689 16.45 -25.22 6.05
C ILE A 689 16.04 -23.75 5.81
N HIS A 690 14.74 -23.45 5.72
CA HIS A 690 14.25 -22.07 5.59
C HIS A 690 14.01 -21.36 6.92
N ILE A 691 14.09 -22.10 8.04
CA ILE A 691 13.98 -21.54 9.41
C ILE A 691 15.35 -21.12 9.96
N SER A 692 16.45 -21.48 9.28
CA SER A 692 17.82 -21.20 9.73
C SER A 692 18.42 -19.88 9.22
N GLU A 693 17.68 -19.04 8.48
CA GLU A 693 18.00 -17.62 8.47
C GLU A 693 17.38 -17.00 9.73
N PRO A 694 18.19 -16.59 10.69
CA PRO A 694 17.65 -16.01 11.90
C PRO A 694 16.94 -14.71 11.53
N THR A 695 15.60 -14.69 11.64
CA THR A 695 14.92 -13.48 12.02
C THR A 695 15.50 -13.10 13.38
N ARG A 696 16.52 -12.27 13.38
CA ARG A 696 17.11 -11.74 14.61
C ARG A 696 16.05 -10.97 15.37
N PRO A 697 15.98 -11.15 16.70
CA PRO A 697 15.05 -10.46 17.57
C PRO A 697 15.22 -8.96 17.52
#